data_7b550e7c68da423d60569c97030ad04e
#
_entry.id   7b550e7c68da423d60569c97030ad04e
#
_cell.length_a   1.000
_cell.length_b   1.000
_cell.length_c   1.000
_cell.angle_alpha   90.00
_cell.angle_beta   90.00
_cell.angle_gamma   90.00
#
_symmetry.space_group_name_H-M   'P 1'
#
loop_
_entity.id
_entity.type
_entity.pdbx_description
1 polymer ?
#
loop_
_entity_poly.entity_id
_entity_poly.type
_entity_poly.pdbx_seq_one_letter_code
_entity_poly.pdbx_strand_id
1 'polypeptide(L)'
;MESAVIRTIHFTCIGKGHGAPCLPADQSDWEALRREPWLAQMCARIEKGDEELKHRLPVWTPHCAEFKDNHRAIADAVRPLNRLMLDFDEKGHTDEICARLLEQSPLEPLLIEESVRRGTHVLVELPEGMTAEEAQELMAAATGFTPDAAVKDVSRCIYMVPEDHTKFVSEKLFAPSPVIPSGVEGSHEISPCATEISPCAALSRDDKAGTEYPQAFKGIPYTSIISEYWRRTGGEPSEGERNVKLHKLAVNLRAICDNKKDLLMQVMPRFGLSDAELKSVVDSACKEPTKGSRLMDQIVDALELGISSDEIEDAEAVQAETGVKVNVKALPIGLKESLVGVPVSMHMPLLCGILPMAAAYADQVEVEYCDGNKHRLGLMSIIRGEQASNKSVVKNAIDIWKRQFDEEDALARKREDEWKERKKSRKANEKAPEDPKVLIRMVPVTVSCSTLLKRFKNANGHCIYSFGEELDTLRKTNGAGSWSSKYDIYRLSFDNGEWGQDYNSDAAESGVVKVAYNWTMLGTYGAMRKCFKSDNIENGLSSRVLVAEMPDSSFQKMPKFGRRSAEDEARIQEAVTRLRSFSGLIDTPRLRKAIEDWVEQKRVEAAKDIDHVKDTYRKRAAVIGFRCGVIFHLLSGAKRETKACLDFALMMAEYCLQQQMKAFGEVLQSQYVDASEACQRYGANHSVFDQLAPTFTMDDLRALKRNFCGESALRKIISRWYRDHWIDRVDKTHWQKVATL
;
A
#
# COMPACT_ATOMS: atom_id res chain seq x y z
N MET A 1 30.64 -32.17 6.38
CA MET A 1 29.32 -32.61 6.87
C MET A 1 28.30 -31.65 6.28
N GLU A 2 27.76 -32.01 5.14
CA GLU A 2 26.69 -31.27 4.48
C GLU A 2 25.42 -31.45 5.31
N SER A 3 24.86 -30.36 5.80
CA SER A 3 23.57 -30.38 6.47
C SER A 3 22.51 -30.62 5.41
N ALA A 4 21.89 -31.81 5.47
CA ALA A 4 20.76 -32.16 4.64
C ALA A 4 19.62 -31.16 4.91
N VAL A 5 19.32 -30.32 3.96
CA VAL A 5 18.09 -29.50 3.95
C VAL A 5 16.94 -30.49 3.82
N ILE A 6 16.20 -30.70 4.92
CA ILE A 6 14.95 -31.45 4.92
C ILE A 6 13.98 -30.62 4.05
N ARG A 7 13.72 -31.10 2.83
CA ARG A 7 12.68 -30.51 1.97
C ARG A 7 11.33 -30.82 2.60
N THR A 8 10.65 -29.82 3.13
CA THR A 8 9.25 -29.92 3.56
C THR A 8 8.39 -30.39 2.39
N ILE A 9 7.54 -31.40 2.64
CA ILE A 9 6.63 -31.92 1.60
C ILE A 9 5.37 -31.05 1.62
N HIS A 10 5.18 -30.26 0.58
CA HIS A 10 3.98 -29.45 0.40
C HIS A 10 2.82 -30.35 -0.03
N PHE A 11 1.66 -30.20 0.58
CA PHE A 11 0.45 -30.96 0.24
C PHE A 11 -0.72 -30.06 -0.19
N THR A 12 -0.59 -28.76 -0.07
CA THR A 12 -1.61 -27.77 -0.42
C THR A 12 -0.97 -26.42 -0.74
N CYS A 13 -1.79 -25.44 -1.19
CA CYS A 13 -1.40 -24.03 -1.22
C CYS A 13 -2.34 -23.23 -0.33
N ILE A 14 -1.80 -22.21 0.37
CA ILE A 14 -2.55 -21.32 1.24
C ILE A 14 -2.45 -19.88 0.74
N GLY A 15 -3.58 -19.19 0.60
CA GLY A 15 -3.69 -17.77 0.29
C GLY A 15 -4.31 -16.98 1.45
N LYS A 16 -3.92 -15.72 1.59
CA LYS A 16 -4.42 -14.83 2.66
C LYS A 16 -5.88 -14.38 2.49
N GLY A 17 -6.53 -14.69 1.39
CA GLY A 17 -7.93 -14.38 1.07
C GLY A 17 -8.28 -14.93 -0.31
N HIS A 18 -9.54 -14.83 -0.70
CA HIS A 18 -10.05 -15.47 -1.93
C HIS A 18 -9.32 -15.04 -3.22
N GLY A 19 -8.90 -13.79 -3.33
CA GLY A 19 -8.17 -13.25 -4.49
C GLY A 19 -6.65 -13.14 -4.30
N ALA A 20 -6.10 -13.65 -3.18
CA ALA A 20 -4.67 -13.57 -2.90
C ALA A 20 -3.89 -14.70 -3.59
N PRO A 21 -2.59 -14.49 -3.89
CA PRO A 21 -1.69 -15.56 -4.31
C PRO A 21 -1.69 -16.71 -3.31
N CYS A 22 -1.69 -17.95 -3.81
CA CYS A 22 -1.69 -19.16 -3.00
C CYS A 22 -0.28 -19.75 -2.97
N LEU A 23 0.38 -19.69 -1.81
CA LEU A 23 1.73 -20.20 -1.59
C LEU A 23 1.71 -21.67 -1.21
N PRO A 24 2.66 -22.49 -1.70
CA PRO A 24 2.82 -23.87 -1.25
C PRO A 24 2.96 -23.95 0.27
N ALA A 25 2.25 -24.88 0.90
CA ALA A 25 2.19 -25.03 2.34
C ALA A 25 2.26 -26.50 2.76
N ASP A 26 2.90 -26.75 3.89
CA ASP A 26 3.00 -28.08 4.49
C ASP A 26 1.98 -28.28 5.64
N GLN A 27 2.04 -29.44 6.27
CA GLN A 27 1.18 -29.77 7.40
C GLN A 27 1.29 -28.77 8.54
N SER A 28 2.51 -28.34 8.86
CA SER A 28 2.76 -27.41 9.98
C SER A 28 2.13 -26.04 9.71
N ASP A 29 2.24 -25.55 8.48
CA ASP A 29 1.62 -24.28 8.06
C ASP A 29 0.10 -24.35 8.16
N TRP A 30 -0.49 -25.45 7.69
CA TRP A 30 -1.94 -25.66 7.70
C TRP A 30 -2.50 -25.79 9.10
N GLU A 31 -1.84 -26.56 10.00
CA GLU A 31 -2.25 -26.73 11.39
C GLU A 31 -2.05 -25.43 12.19
N ALA A 32 -0.91 -24.74 12.03
CA ALA A 32 -0.62 -23.52 12.74
C ALA A 32 -1.68 -22.44 12.45
N LEU A 33 -2.06 -22.28 11.18
CA LEU A 33 -3.06 -21.28 10.79
C LEU A 33 -4.44 -21.59 11.37
N ARG A 34 -4.83 -22.87 11.48
CA ARG A 34 -6.12 -23.30 12.03
C ARG A 34 -6.24 -23.13 13.54
N ARG A 35 -5.10 -23.05 14.25
CA ARG A 35 -5.01 -22.80 15.71
C ARG A 35 -4.99 -21.34 16.05
N GLU A 36 -4.92 -20.44 15.06
CA GLU A 36 -4.87 -19.01 15.31
C GLU A 36 -6.18 -18.49 15.91
N PRO A 37 -6.17 -17.82 17.07
CA PRO A 37 -7.39 -17.35 17.73
C PRO A 37 -8.21 -16.35 16.91
N TRP A 38 -7.54 -15.56 16.06
CA TRP A 38 -8.22 -14.60 15.18
C TRP A 38 -9.06 -15.30 14.12
N LEU A 39 -8.68 -16.50 13.64
CA LEU A 39 -9.46 -17.26 12.68
C LEU A 39 -10.78 -17.70 13.28
N ALA A 40 -10.77 -18.22 14.50
CA ALA A 40 -11.98 -18.59 15.25
C ALA A 40 -12.90 -17.37 15.47
N GLN A 41 -12.34 -16.21 15.83
CA GLN A 41 -13.10 -14.98 15.99
C GLN A 41 -13.74 -14.51 14.68
N MET A 42 -13.03 -14.59 13.55
CA MET A 42 -13.58 -14.25 12.24
C MET A 42 -14.72 -15.19 11.86
N CYS A 43 -14.56 -16.50 12.02
CA CYS A 43 -15.58 -17.47 11.73
C CYS A 43 -16.84 -17.23 12.58
N ALA A 44 -16.71 -17.00 13.87
CA ALA A 44 -17.81 -16.68 14.77
C ALA A 44 -18.56 -15.37 14.40
N ARG A 45 -17.88 -14.39 13.81
CA ARG A 45 -18.53 -13.18 13.29
C ARG A 45 -19.31 -13.45 12.00
N ILE A 46 -18.75 -14.25 11.10
CA ILE A 46 -19.43 -14.65 9.85
C ILE A 46 -20.69 -15.45 10.16
N GLU A 47 -20.63 -16.35 11.12
CA GLU A 47 -21.81 -17.10 11.60
C GLU A 47 -22.92 -16.19 12.13
N LYS A 48 -22.57 -15.06 12.72
CA LYS A 48 -23.51 -14.04 13.21
C LYS A 48 -24.03 -13.09 12.13
N GLY A 49 -23.62 -13.28 10.86
CA GLY A 49 -24.15 -12.55 9.71
C GLY A 49 -23.22 -11.50 9.09
N ASP A 50 -21.93 -11.42 9.50
CA ASP A 50 -20.96 -10.52 8.91
C ASP A 50 -20.33 -11.14 7.65
N GLU A 51 -21.13 -11.21 6.58
CA GLU A 51 -20.75 -11.92 5.35
C GLU A 51 -19.58 -11.31 4.59
N GLU A 52 -19.31 -10.00 4.75
CA GLU A 52 -18.20 -9.33 4.08
C GLU A 52 -16.83 -9.86 4.55
N LEU A 53 -16.75 -10.37 5.77
CA LEU A 53 -15.53 -10.98 6.30
C LEU A 53 -15.18 -12.30 5.64
N LYS A 54 -16.14 -13.00 5.02
CA LYS A 54 -15.87 -14.32 4.39
C LYS A 54 -14.76 -14.22 3.33
N HIS A 55 -14.74 -13.16 2.54
CA HIS A 55 -13.72 -12.96 1.50
C HIS A 55 -12.32 -12.64 2.04
N ARG A 56 -12.21 -12.31 3.32
CA ARG A 56 -10.93 -12.06 4.01
C ARG A 56 -10.37 -13.28 4.73
N LEU A 57 -11.14 -14.34 4.87
CA LEU A 57 -10.67 -15.60 5.43
C LEU A 57 -9.54 -16.16 4.56
N PRO A 58 -8.51 -16.76 5.17
CA PRO A 58 -7.54 -17.53 4.42
C PRO A 58 -8.23 -18.63 3.63
N VAL A 59 -7.68 -18.94 2.48
CA VAL A 59 -8.14 -20.01 1.63
C VAL A 59 -7.05 -21.03 1.43
N TRP A 60 -7.40 -22.28 1.23
CA TRP A 60 -6.46 -23.32 0.83
C TRP A 60 -7.00 -24.12 -0.36
N THR A 61 -6.10 -24.75 -1.10
CA THR A 61 -6.42 -25.49 -2.32
C THR A 61 -6.25 -26.98 -2.08
N PRO A 62 -7.32 -27.72 -1.80
CA PRO A 62 -7.22 -29.16 -1.52
C PRO A 62 -6.83 -29.98 -2.74
N HIS A 63 -7.04 -29.46 -3.96
CA HIS A 63 -6.85 -30.16 -5.23
C HIS A 63 -5.50 -29.88 -5.89
N CYS A 64 -4.70 -28.92 -5.38
CA CYS A 64 -3.45 -28.55 -5.98
C CYS A 64 -2.43 -28.09 -4.92
N ALA A 65 -1.22 -28.64 -4.96
CA ALA A 65 -0.16 -28.34 -4.02
C ALA A 65 0.83 -27.28 -4.51
N GLU A 66 0.76 -26.87 -5.79
CA GLU A 66 1.63 -25.86 -6.35
C GLU A 66 1.02 -25.25 -7.61
N PHE A 67 1.03 -23.93 -7.71
CA PHE A 67 0.63 -23.16 -8.89
C PHE A 67 1.81 -22.35 -9.43
N LYS A 68 1.88 -22.23 -10.76
CA LYS A 68 2.87 -21.39 -11.43
C LYS A 68 2.72 -19.94 -10.95
N ASP A 69 3.84 -19.35 -10.55
CA ASP A 69 3.90 -17.96 -10.05
C ASP A 69 2.90 -17.67 -8.90
N ASN A 70 2.50 -18.71 -8.16
CA ASN A 70 1.48 -18.67 -7.11
C ASN A 70 0.10 -18.16 -7.58
N HIS A 71 -0.13 -18.15 -8.89
CA HIS A 71 -1.38 -17.70 -9.48
C HIS A 71 -2.37 -18.87 -9.55
N ARG A 72 -3.44 -18.80 -8.77
CA ARG A 72 -4.46 -19.83 -8.64
C ARG A 72 -5.40 -19.84 -9.84
N ALA A 73 -5.02 -20.58 -10.90
CA ALA A 73 -5.83 -20.79 -12.09
C ALA A 73 -5.66 -22.25 -12.59
N ILE A 74 -6.61 -22.77 -13.33
CA ILE A 74 -6.59 -24.13 -13.87
C ILE A 74 -5.34 -24.32 -14.74
N ALA A 75 -5.03 -23.34 -15.60
CA ALA A 75 -3.88 -23.39 -16.52
C ALA A 75 -2.52 -23.33 -15.81
N ASP A 76 -2.50 -22.87 -14.56
CA ASP A 76 -1.27 -22.65 -13.78
C ASP A 76 -1.05 -23.72 -12.70
N ALA A 77 -1.87 -24.78 -12.67
CA ALA A 77 -1.70 -25.90 -11.75
C ALA A 77 -0.46 -26.72 -12.11
N VAL A 78 0.60 -26.58 -11.31
CA VAL A 78 1.87 -27.31 -11.51
C VAL A 78 1.83 -28.69 -10.90
N ARG A 79 1.21 -28.81 -9.72
CA ARG A 79 1.16 -30.05 -8.96
C ARG A 79 -0.27 -30.36 -8.50
N PRO A 80 -1.15 -30.82 -9.41
CA PRO A 80 -2.48 -31.27 -9.06
C PRO A 80 -2.44 -32.52 -8.17
N LEU A 81 -3.39 -32.62 -7.27
CA LEU A 81 -3.59 -33.75 -6.36
C LEU A 81 -4.82 -34.54 -6.79
N ASN A 82 -4.76 -35.85 -6.64
CA ASN A 82 -5.89 -36.74 -6.97
C ASN A 82 -6.93 -36.73 -5.83
N ARG A 83 -7.54 -35.59 -5.60
CA ARG A 83 -8.47 -35.34 -4.50
C ARG A 83 -9.69 -34.58 -5.00
N LEU A 84 -10.83 -34.80 -4.36
CA LEU A 84 -12.06 -34.05 -4.61
C LEU A 84 -12.62 -33.53 -3.29
N MET A 85 -12.89 -32.22 -3.24
CA MET A 85 -13.66 -31.60 -2.17
C MET A 85 -15.14 -31.63 -2.55
N LEU A 86 -15.96 -32.12 -1.63
CA LEU A 86 -17.41 -32.13 -1.71
C LEU A 86 -17.93 -31.07 -0.71
N ASP A 87 -18.75 -30.16 -1.18
CA ASP A 87 -19.35 -29.08 -0.37
C ASP A 87 -20.85 -29.32 -0.26
N PHE A 88 -21.32 -29.64 0.94
CA PHE A 88 -22.71 -29.85 1.24
C PHE A 88 -23.25 -28.60 1.94
N ASP A 89 -24.16 -27.88 1.28
CA ASP A 89 -24.69 -26.59 1.76
C ASP A 89 -25.73 -26.72 2.88
N GLU A 90 -26.26 -27.92 3.14
CA GLU A 90 -27.23 -28.18 4.20
C GLU A 90 -26.61 -27.94 5.58
N LYS A 91 -27.20 -27.01 6.31
CA LYS A 91 -26.66 -26.55 7.61
C LYS A 91 -27.00 -27.50 8.75
N GLY A 92 -26.03 -27.78 9.60
CA GLY A 92 -26.22 -28.50 10.87
C GLY A 92 -26.29 -30.02 10.71
N HIS A 93 -25.96 -30.57 9.54
CA HIS A 93 -25.93 -32.00 9.28
C HIS A 93 -24.53 -32.60 9.26
N THR A 94 -23.50 -31.83 9.64
CA THR A 94 -22.10 -32.29 9.59
C THR A 94 -21.86 -33.55 10.41
N ASP A 95 -22.42 -33.65 11.61
CA ASP A 95 -22.28 -34.84 12.45
C ASP A 95 -22.96 -36.06 11.84
N GLU A 96 -24.13 -35.89 11.19
CA GLU A 96 -24.85 -36.96 10.52
C GLU A 96 -24.07 -37.44 9.27
N ILE A 97 -23.59 -36.54 8.43
CA ILE A 97 -22.78 -36.86 7.26
C ILE A 97 -21.47 -37.56 7.71
N CYS A 98 -20.80 -37.06 8.72
CA CYS A 98 -19.61 -37.66 9.28
C CYS A 98 -19.85 -39.07 9.77
N ALA A 99 -20.91 -39.31 10.55
CA ALA A 99 -21.22 -40.64 11.06
C ALA A 99 -21.49 -41.65 9.93
N ARG A 100 -22.27 -41.27 8.92
CA ARG A 100 -22.55 -42.14 7.75
C ARG A 100 -21.29 -42.48 6.97
N LEU A 101 -20.41 -41.49 6.74
CA LEU A 101 -19.20 -41.72 5.98
C LEU A 101 -18.12 -42.49 6.76
N LEU A 102 -18.07 -42.37 8.09
CA LEU A 102 -17.16 -43.19 8.90
C LEU A 102 -17.64 -44.61 9.07
N GLU A 103 -18.95 -44.87 8.97
CA GLU A 103 -19.53 -46.20 9.00
C GLU A 103 -19.39 -46.93 7.66
N GLN A 104 -19.76 -46.27 6.57
CA GLN A 104 -19.69 -46.89 5.22
C GLN A 104 -19.53 -45.81 4.14
N SER A 105 -18.27 -45.41 3.85
CA SER A 105 -17.96 -44.50 2.73
C SER A 105 -17.59 -45.28 1.48
N PRO A 106 -18.12 -44.91 0.30
CA PRO A 106 -17.68 -45.47 -0.98
C PRO A 106 -16.31 -44.96 -1.41
N LEU A 107 -15.86 -43.80 -0.91
CA LEU A 107 -14.57 -43.20 -1.14
C LEU A 107 -13.87 -42.91 0.20
N GLU A 108 -12.57 -43.00 0.27
CA GLU A 108 -11.84 -42.77 1.51
C GLU A 108 -11.82 -41.28 1.90
N PRO A 109 -12.45 -40.90 3.04
CA PRO A 109 -12.42 -39.52 3.50
C PRO A 109 -11.02 -39.14 4.01
N LEU A 110 -10.52 -38.00 3.55
CA LEU A 110 -9.26 -37.41 4.03
C LEU A 110 -9.51 -36.33 5.09
N LEU A 111 -10.60 -35.59 4.96
CA LEU A 111 -11.03 -34.55 5.89
C LEU A 111 -12.55 -34.46 5.89
N ILE A 112 -13.13 -34.30 7.07
CA ILE A 112 -14.53 -33.89 7.25
C ILE A 112 -14.56 -32.75 8.24
N GLU A 113 -15.12 -31.60 7.84
CA GLU A 113 -15.18 -30.41 8.68
C GLU A 113 -16.48 -29.62 8.48
N GLU A 114 -16.89 -28.88 9.50
CA GLU A 114 -17.99 -27.94 9.39
C GLU A 114 -17.50 -26.64 8.71
N SER A 115 -18.15 -26.22 7.64
CA SER A 115 -17.82 -24.98 6.95
C SER A 115 -18.17 -23.73 7.79
N VAL A 116 -17.64 -22.57 7.43
CA VAL A 116 -17.92 -21.28 8.10
C VAL A 116 -19.42 -20.97 8.20
N ARG A 117 -20.24 -21.48 7.28
CA ARG A 117 -21.69 -21.27 7.25
C ARG A 117 -22.49 -22.46 7.78
N ARG A 118 -21.83 -23.39 8.45
CA ARG A 118 -22.41 -24.63 9.00
C ARG A 118 -22.89 -25.64 7.97
N GLY A 119 -22.39 -25.56 6.74
CA GLY A 119 -22.42 -26.68 5.78
C GLY A 119 -21.28 -27.65 6.07
N THR A 120 -21.10 -28.67 5.24
CA THR A 120 -20.10 -29.71 5.45
C THR A 120 -19.13 -29.79 4.28
N HIS A 121 -17.83 -29.68 4.56
CA HIS A 121 -16.78 -30.01 3.60
C HIS A 121 -16.31 -31.45 3.82
N VAL A 122 -16.25 -32.23 2.75
CA VAL A 122 -15.70 -33.60 2.76
C VAL A 122 -14.64 -33.70 1.67
N LEU A 123 -13.38 -33.85 2.03
CA LEU A 123 -12.31 -34.13 1.10
C LEU A 123 -12.11 -35.63 0.98
N VAL A 124 -12.10 -36.17 -0.24
CA VAL A 124 -11.86 -37.58 -0.53
C VAL A 124 -10.70 -37.78 -1.47
N GLU A 125 -10.04 -38.93 -1.40
CA GLU A 125 -9.11 -39.38 -2.43
C GLU A 125 -9.92 -39.92 -3.64
N LEU A 126 -9.57 -39.46 -4.85
CA LEU A 126 -10.25 -39.84 -6.07
C LEU A 126 -9.55 -41.06 -6.68
N PRO A 127 -10.22 -42.20 -6.84
CA PRO A 127 -9.63 -43.37 -7.51
C PRO A 127 -9.23 -43.07 -8.94
N GLU A 128 -8.19 -43.73 -9.43
CA GLU A 128 -7.70 -43.54 -10.80
C GLU A 128 -8.79 -43.89 -11.82
N GLY A 129 -9.06 -42.94 -12.72
CA GLY A 129 -10.08 -43.06 -13.76
C GLY A 129 -11.51 -42.67 -13.34
N MET A 130 -11.78 -42.31 -12.07
CA MET A 130 -13.06 -41.82 -11.62
C MET A 130 -13.19 -40.32 -11.90
N THR A 131 -14.33 -39.91 -12.44
CA THR A 131 -14.65 -38.50 -12.65
C THR A 131 -15.18 -37.82 -11.37
N ALA A 132 -15.11 -36.50 -11.30
CA ALA A 132 -15.65 -35.74 -10.17
C ALA A 132 -17.18 -35.94 -10.06
N GLU A 133 -17.86 -36.03 -11.18
CA GLU A 133 -19.31 -36.30 -11.24
C GLU A 133 -19.67 -37.65 -10.64
N GLU A 134 -18.99 -38.72 -11.03
CA GLU A 134 -19.23 -40.06 -10.50
C GLU A 134 -18.97 -40.11 -8.99
N ALA A 135 -17.92 -39.44 -8.52
CA ALA A 135 -17.63 -39.32 -7.09
C ALA A 135 -18.70 -38.54 -6.32
N GLN A 136 -19.23 -37.44 -6.89
CA GLN A 136 -20.31 -36.66 -6.32
C GLN A 136 -21.60 -37.49 -6.21
N GLU A 137 -21.96 -38.26 -7.24
CA GLU A 137 -23.12 -39.14 -7.25
C GLU A 137 -23.02 -40.25 -6.20
N LEU A 138 -21.86 -40.91 -6.11
CA LEU A 138 -21.62 -41.96 -5.11
C LEU A 138 -21.72 -41.41 -3.67
N MET A 139 -21.12 -40.24 -3.43
CA MET A 139 -21.12 -39.63 -2.12
C MET A 139 -22.52 -39.07 -1.75
N ALA A 140 -23.29 -38.58 -2.73
CA ALA A 140 -24.65 -38.17 -2.52
C ALA A 140 -25.55 -39.39 -2.12
N ALA A 141 -25.37 -40.54 -2.78
CA ALA A 141 -26.06 -41.75 -2.43
C ALA A 141 -25.72 -42.26 -1.02
N ALA A 142 -24.45 -42.18 -0.64
CA ALA A 142 -23.97 -42.63 0.67
C ALA A 142 -24.41 -41.72 1.81
N THR A 143 -24.37 -40.41 1.60
CA THR A 143 -24.72 -39.41 2.64
C THR A 143 -26.21 -39.12 2.70
N GLY A 144 -26.96 -39.28 1.60
CA GLY A 144 -28.33 -38.84 1.44
C GLY A 144 -28.47 -37.31 1.24
N PHE A 145 -27.36 -36.59 1.04
CA PHE A 145 -27.28 -35.15 0.79
C PHE A 145 -26.59 -34.92 -0.56
N THR A 146 -26.97 -33.84 -1.28
CA THR A 146 -26.42 -33.55 -2.59
C THR A 146 -25.29 -32.53 -2.49
N PRO A 147 -24.04 -32.86 -2.87
CA PRO A 147 -22.95 -31.90 -2.85
C PRO A 147 -23.09 -30.87 -3.97
N ASP A 148 -22.47 -29.66 -3.80
CA ASP A 148 -22.44 -28.61 -4.83
C ASP A 148 -21.71 -29.11 -6.08
N ALA A 149 -22.46 -29.21 -7.18
CA ALA A 149 -21.97 -29.68 -8.47
C ALA A 149 -20.89 -28.76 -9.10
N ALA A 150 -20.70 -27.55 -8.61
CA ALA A 150 -19.73 -26.59 -9.12
C ALA A 150 -18.30 -26.83 -8.60
N VAL A 151 -18.11 -27.69 -7.60
CA VAL A 151 -16.79 -27.95 -6.99
C VAL A 151 -16.07 -29.09 -7.73
N LYS A 152 -15.45 -28.78 -8.89
CA LYS A 152 -14.84 -29.81 -9.76
C LYS A 152 -13.43 -29.46 -10.24
N ASP A 153 -13.04 -28.20 -10.23
CA ASP A 153 -11.79 -27.80 -10.86
C ASP A 153 -10.58 -27.78 -9.91
N VAL A 154 -9.38 -27.97 -10.47
CA VAL A 154 -8.13 -28.08 -9.73
C VAL A 154 -7.73 -26.77 -9.04
N SER A 155 -8.29 -25.63 -9.45
CA SER A 155 -8.03 -24.31 -8.85
C SER A 155 -9.01 -23.94 -7.74
N ARG A 156 -9.99 -24.81 -7.45
CA ARG A 156 -10.97 -24.55 -6.39
C ARG A 156 -10.29 -24.40 -5.04
N CYS A 157 -10.61 -23.33 -4.33
CA CYS A 157 -10.18 -23.11 -2.96
C CYS A 157 -11.36 -23.15 -2.01
N ILE A 158 -11.09 -23.49 -0.77
CA ILE A 158 -12.02 -23.42 0.35
C ILE A 158 -11.51 -22.49 1.43
N TYR A 159 -12.43 -21.91 2.16
CA TYR A 159 -12.10 -21.05 3.29
C TYR A 159 -11.61 -21.87 4.46
N MET A 160 -10.49 -21.47 5.05
CA MET A 160 -9.96 -22.09 6.25
C MET A 160 -10.93 -21.91 7.41
N VAL A 161 -11.10 -22.97 8.18
CA VAL A 161 -11.87 -22.97 9.44
C VAL A 161 -10.98 -23.37 10.60
N PRO A 162 -11.30 -22.98 11.85
CA PRO A 162 -10.54 -23.38 13.03
C PRO A 162 -10.52 -24.90 13.23
N GLU A 163 -9.58 -25.38 14.03
CA GLU A 163 -9.37 -26.80 14.31
C GLU A 163 -10.60 -27.46 14.95
N ASP A 164 -11.36 -26.73 15.77
CA ASP A 164 -12.57 -27.20 16.45
C ASP A 164 -13.79 -27.44 15.50
N HIS A 165 -13.74 -26.96 14.27
CA HIS A 165 -14.70 -27.29 13.23
C HIS A 165 -14.47 -28.67 12.60
N THR A 166 -13.33 -29.29 12.87
CA THR A 166 -12.95 -30.57 12.27
C THR A 166 -13.66 -31.73 12.99
N LYS A 167 -14.25 -32.62 12.19
CA LYS A 167 -14.89 -33.86 12.66
C LYS A 167 -14.01 -35.08 12.41
N PHE A 168 -13.22 -35.07 11.32
CA PHE A 168 -12.32 -36.15 10.97
C PHE A 168 -11.15 -35.64 10.15
N VAL A 169 -9.93 -36.14 10.44
CA VAL A 169 -8.73 -35.95 9.63
C VAL A 169 -7.99 -37.28 9.52
N SER A 170 -7.75 -37.71 8.28
CA SER A 170 -6.92 -38.89 8.00
C SER A 170 -5.43 -38.53 7.98
N GLU A 171 -4.56 -39.40 8.48
CA GLU A 171 -3.10 -39.27 8.35
C GLU A 171 -2.65 -39.20 6.87
N LYS A 172 -3.43 -39.76 5.96
CA LYS A 172 -3.20 -39.69 4.51
C LYS A 172 -3.36 -38.29 3.92
N LEU A 173 -4.06 -37.38 4.60
CA LEU A 173 -4.19 -35.98 4.16
C LEU A 173 -2.80 -35.34 3.96
N PHE A 174 -1.86 -35.67 4.81
CA PHE A 174 -0.50 -35.10 4.81
C PHE A 174 0.52 -35.99 4.09
N ALA A 175 0.13 -37.19 3.66
CA ALA A 175 1.01 -38.08 2.91
C ALA A 175 1.26 -37.55 1.48
N PRO A 176 2.45 -37.78 0.90
CA PRO A 176 2.71 -37.43 -0.48
C PRO A 176 1.79 -38.24 -1.41
N SER A 177 0.84 -37.57 -2.06
CA SER A 177 0.02 -38.19 -3.10
C SER A 177 0.87 -38.57 -4.30
N PRO A 178 0.64 -39.72 -4.97
CA PRO A 178 1.29 -40.05 -6.22
C PRO A 178 0.99 -38.93 -7.25
N VAL A 179 2.06 -38.38 -7.82
CA VAL A 179 1.97 -37.40 -8.91
C VAL A 179 1.44 -38.09 -10.13
N ILE A 180 0.32 -37.66 -10.69
CA ILE A 180 -0.12 -38.11 -12.01
C ILE A 180 0.86 -37.55 -13.04
N PRO A 181 1.57 -38.33 -13.81
CA PRO A 181 2.36 -37.83 -14.93
C PRO A 181 1.36 -37.25 -15.94
N SER A 182 1.46 -35.94 -16.22
CA SER A 182 0.74 -35.35 -17.36
C SER A 182 1.31 -35.98 -18.64
N GLY A 183 0.67 -37.04 -19.14
CA GLY A 183 0.97 -37.66 -20.38
C GLY A 183 0.50 -36.82 -21.55
N VAL A 184 1.37 -36.00 -22.08
CA VAL A 184 1.41 -35.63 -23.49
C VAL A 184 2.88 -35.51 -23.87
N GLU A 185 3.47 -36.65 -24.31
CA GLU A 185 4.65 -36.63 -25.15
C GLU A 185 4.23 -36.15 -26.54
N GLY A 186 4.73 -35.00 -26.94
CA GLY A 186 4.72 -34.48 -28.30
C GLY A 186 6.04 -33.79 -28.54
N SER A 187 7.07 -34.61 -28.87
CA SER A 187 8.36 -34.15 -29.35
C SER A 187 8.20 -33.39 -30.65
N HIS A 188 8.50 -32.10 -30.64
CA HIS A 188 9.02 -31.44 -31.84
C HIS A 188 10.11 -30.44 -31.42
N GLU A 189 11.33 -30.82 -31.75
CA GLU A 189 12.48 -29.96 -31.87
C GLU A 189 12.13 -28.82 -32.83
N ILE A 190 12.26 -27.57 -32.39
CA ILE A 190 12.31 -26.42 -33.30
C ILE A 190 13.61 -25.68 -33.04
N SER A 191 14.47 -25.79 -34.00
CA SER A 191 15.68 -25.00 -34.23
C SER A 191 15.36 -23.51 -34.29
N PRO A 192 16.26 -22.63 -33.89
CA PRO A 192 16.02 -21.18 -33.94
C PRO A 192 16.15 -20.70 -35.40
N CYS A 193 15.04 -20.29 -35.98
CA CYS A 193 15.05 -19.54 -37.24
C CYS A 193 14.86 -18.05 -36.97
N ALA A 194 15.89 -17.29 -37.22
CA ALA A 194 15.82 -15.88 -37.35
C ALA A 194 14.92 -15.54 -38.57
N THR A 195 13.87 -14.75 -38.33
CA THR A 195 13.11 -14.19 -39.45
C THR A 195 13.18 -12.69 -39.40
N GLU A 196 13.83 -12.18 -40.41
CA GLU A 196 13.87 -10.81 -40.86
C GLU A 196 12.47 -10.27 -41.02
N ILE A 197 12.27 -9.02 -40.59
CA ILE A 197 11.07 -8.23 -40.87
C ILE A 197 11.12 -7.82 -42.34
N SER A 198 10.27 -8.41 -43.11
CA SER A 198 10.06 -7.97 -44.51
C SER A 198 9.07 -6.80 -44.55
N PRO A 199 9.38 -5.71 -45.27
CA PRO A 199 8.47 -4.57 -45.35
C PRO A 199 7.28 -4.88 -46.27
N CYS A 200 6.10 -4.46 -45.83
CA CYS A 200 4.87 -4.55 -46.59
C CYS A 200 5.00 -3.94 -47.97
N ALA A 201 4.64 -4.74 -48.95
CA ALA A 201 4.59 -4.38 -50.36
C ALA A 201 3.61 -3.23 -50.61
N ALA A 202 4.05 -2.37 -51.52
CA ALA A 202 3.31 -1.22 -52.06
C ALA A 202 1.96 -1.60 -52.65
N LEU A 203 0.94 -0.87 -52.27
CA LEU A 203 -0.37 -0.87 -52.94
C LEU A 203 -0.29 -0.11 -54.24
N SER A 204 -0.71 -0.74 -55.33
CA SER A 204 -0.98 -0.13 -56.61
C SER A 204 -2.17 0.82 -56.51
N ARG A 205 -1.97 2.00 -57.06
CA ARG A 205 -3.00 3.03 -57.21
C ARG A 205 -4.04 2.59 -58.23
N ASP A 206 -5.31 2.83 -57.91
CA ASP A 206 -6.30 3.24 -58.88
C ASP A 206 -7.18 4.34 -58.29
N ASP A 207 -7.33 5.38 -59.07
CA ASP A 207 -7.86 6.68 -58.77
C ASP A 207 -9.38 6.69 -58.48
N LYS A 208 -9.78 7.24 -57.33
CA LYS A 208 -10.96 8.12 -57.23
C LYS A 208 -10.72 9.10 -56.08
N ALA A 209 -10.88 10.41 -56.38
CA ALA A 209 -10.77 11.51 -55.45
C ALA A 209 -11.64 11.27 -54.19
N GLY A 210 -11.04 10.84 -53.09
CA GLY A 210 -11.64 10.65 -51.81
C GLY A 210 -10.96 11.53 -50.76
N THR A 211 -11.72 12.16 -49.94
CA THR A 211 -11.31 12.97 -48.80
C THR A 211 -10.23 12.23 -48.02
N GLU A 212 -9.03 12.78 -47.96
CA GLU A 212 -7.90 12.20 -47.21
C GLU A 212 -8.19 12.38 -45.72
N TYR A 213 -8.51 11.29 -45.03
CA TYR A 213 -8.74 11.30 -43.58
C TYR A 213 -7.41 11.22 -42.82
N PRO A 214 -7.31 11.82 -41.63
CA PRO A 214 -6.09 11.80 -40.85
C PRO A 214 -5.68 10.37 -40.49
N GLN A 215 -4.40 10.03 -40.68
CA GLN A 215 -3.80 8.74 -40.37
C GLN A 215 -3.47 8.59 -38.86
N ALA A 216 -3.74 9.62 -38.07
CA ALA A 216 -3.44 9.68 -36.64
C ALA A 216 -4.56 10.37 -35.87
N PHE A 217 -4.78 9.94 -34.64
CA PHE A 217 -5.65 10.59 -33.67
C PHE A 217 -4.79 11.28 -32.59
N LYS A 218 -4.94 12.57 -32.38
CA LYS A 218 -4.10 13.39 -31.47
C LYS A 218 -2.59 13.25 -31.71
N GLY A 219 -2.17 13.07 -32.96
CA GLY A 219 -0.76 12.85 -33.31
C GLY A 219 -0.27 11.39 -33.15
N ILE A 220 -1.08 10.47 -32.65
CA ILE A 220 -0.76 9.06 -32.49
C ILE A 220 -1.29 8.29 -33.70
N PRO A 221 -0.45 7.53 -34.43
CA PRO A 221 -0.88 6.69 -35.54
C PRO A 221 -1.95 5.68 -35.12
N TYR A 222 -3.01 5.52 -35.91
CA TYR A 222 -4.04 4.51 -35.63
C TYR A 222 -3.48 3.09 -35.57
N THR A 223 -2.42 2.79 -36.31
CA THR A 223 -1.72 1.50 -36.24
C THR A 223 -1.17 1.21 -34.84
N SER A 224 -0.59 2.22 -34.18
CA SER A 224 -0.08 2.09 -32.80
C SER A 224 -1.22 1.89 -31.81
N ILE A 225 -2.33 2.61 -31.99
CA ILE A 225 -3.54 2.46 -31.15
C ILE A 225 -4.13 1.05 -31.29
N ILE A 226 -4.19 0.52 -32.50
CA ILE A 226 -4.73 -0.81 -32.79
C ILE A 226 -3.80 -1.92 -32.27
N SER A 227 -2.49 -1.78 -32.43
CA SER A 227 -1.52 -2.72 -31.86
C SER A 227 -1.64 -2.80 -30.34
N GLU A 228 -1.77 -1.65 -29.67
CA GLU A 228 -1.97 -1.58 -28.22
C GLU A 228 -3.34 -2.15 -27.80
N TYR A 229 -4.38 -1.96 -28.61
CA TYR A 229 -5.69 -2.58 -28.37
C TYR A 229 -5.60 -4.10 -28.39
N TRP A 230 -4.94 -4.70 -29.42
CA TRP A 230 -4.80 -6.14 -29.51
C TRP A 230 -4.02 -6.69 -28.32
N ARG A 231 -2.95 -6.05 -27.94
CA ARG A 231 -2.17 -6.44 -26.79
C ARG A 231 -3.01 -6.52 -25.50
N ARG A 232 -3.90 -5.54 -25.26
CA ARG A 232 -4.78 -5.50 -24.07
C ARG A 232 -5.98 -6.43 -24.12
N THR A 233 -6.36 -6.88 -25.32
CA THR A 233 -7.59 -7.69 -25.47
C THR A 233 -7.32 -9.16 -25.84
N GLY A 234 -6.11 -9.66 -25.55
CA GLY A 234 -5.76 -11.07 -25.71
C GLY A 234 -5.23 -11.41 -27.09
N GLY A 235 -4.56 -10.46 -27.75
CA GLY A 235 -3.85 -10.66 -29.02
C GLY A 235 -4.70 -10.53 -30.26
N GLU A 236 -4.03 -10.52 -31.42
CA GLU A 236 -4.65 -10.44 -32.75
C GLU A 236 -5.63 -11.61 -32.99
N PRO A 237 -6.63 -11.41 -33.85
CA PRO A 237 -7.63 -12.45 -34.11
C PRO A 237 -7.06 -13.68 -34.82
N SER A 238 -7.32 -14.88 -34.28
CA SER A 238 -7.05 -16.16 -34.92
C SER A 238 -8.12 -16.53 -35.96
N GLU A 239 -7.84 -17.57 -36.75
CA GLU A 239 -8.80 -18.08 -37.72
C GLU A 239 -10.07 -18.60 -37.02
N GLY A 240 -11.25 -18.05 -37.36
CA GLY A 240 -12.53 -18.35 -36.71
C GLY A 240 -13.02 -17.26 -35.73
N GLU A 241 -12.15 -16.42 -35.15
CA GLU A 241 -12.55 -15.34 -34.25
C GLU A 241 -12.55 -13.94 -34.92
N ARG A 242 -12.09 -13.85 -36.15
CA ARG A 242 -11.86 -12.59 -36.90
C ARG A 242 -13.05 -11.65 -36.84
N ASN A 243 -14.24 -12.11 -37.23
CA ASN A 243 -15.42 -11.26 -37.31
C ASN A 243 -15.81 -10.70 -35.93
N VAL A 244 -15.74 -11.50 -34.87
CA VAL A 244 -16.11 -11.09 -33.51
C VAL A 244 -15.11 -10.10 -32.94
N LYS A 245 -13.81 -10.38 -33.08
CA LYS A 245 -12.76 -9.49 -32.56
C LYS A 245 -12.68 -8.18 -33.36
N LEU A 246 -12.80 -8.23 -34.69
CA LEU A 246 -12.83 -7.04 -35.51
C LEU A 246 -14.09 -6.21 -35.28
N HIS A 247 -15.25 -6.80 -35.04
CA HIS A 247 -16.45 -6.08 -34.65
C HIS A 247 -16.25 -5.34 -33.31
N LYS A 248 -15.68 -6.00 -32.30
CA LYS A 248 -15.36 -5.36 -31.00
C LYS A 248 -14.35 -4.22 -31.17
N LEU A 249 -13.32 -4.40 -32.03
CA LEU A 249 -12.38 -3.33 -32.34
C LEU A 249 -13.10 -2.14 -33.00
N ALA A 250 -13.94 -2.38 -34.01
CA ALA A 250 -14.68 -1.34 -34.73
C ALA A 250 -15.60 -0.55 -33.79
N VAL A 251 -16.31 -1.23 -32.87
CA VAL A 251 -17.17 -0.59 -31.84
C VAL A 251 -16.36 0.35 -30.96
N ASN A 252 -15.14 -0.04 -30.56
CA ASN A 252 -14.28 0.79 -29.73
C ASN A 252 -13.62 1.94 -30.52
N LEU A 253 -13.11 1.69 -31.72
CA LEU A 253 -12.47 2.69 -32.55
C LEU A 253 -13.42 3.83 -32.96
N ARG A 254 -14.71 3.56 -33.04
CA ARG A 254 -15.72 4.60 -33.35
C ARG A 254 -15.63 5.82 -32.43
N ALA A 255 -15.27 5.60 -31.16
CA ALA A 255 -15.16 6.68 -30.18
C ALA A 255 -14.09 7.73 -30.56
N ILE A 256 -13.02 7.30 -31.25
CA ILE A 256 -11.89 8.15 -31.69
C ILE A 256 -11.88 8.43 -33.20
N CYS A 257 -12.81 7.86 -33.94
CA CYS A 257 -13.00 8.09 -35.36
C CYS A 257 -14.21 9.00 -35.65
N ASP A 258 -14.70 9.75 -34.68
CA ASP A 258 -15.89 10.62 -34.79
C ASP A 258 -17.12 9.90 -35.34
N ASN A 259 -17.24 8.60 -35.14
CA ASN A 259 -18.26 7.72 -35.75
C ASN A 259 -18.31 7.76 -37.30
N LYS A 260 -17.23 8.19 -37.96
CA LYS A 260 -17.16 8.24 -39.41
C LYS A 260 -16.83 6.86 -39.97
N LYS A 261 -17.79 6.33 -40.73
CA LYS A 261 -17.69 4.99 -41.32
C LYS A 261 -16.53 4.85 -42.31
N ASP A 262 -16.30 5.87 -43.13
CA ASP A 262 -15.24 5.83 -44.14
C ASP A 262 -13.85 5.85 -43.50
N LEU A 263 -13.68 6.61 -42.41
CA LEU A 263 -12.46 6.60 -41.62
C LEU A 263 -12.23 5.22 -40.95
N LEU A 264 -13.29 4.59 -40.37
CA LEU A 264 -13.19 3.25 -39.85
C LEU A 264 -12.77 2.21 -40.89
N MET A 265 -13.36 2.28 -42.09
CA MET A 265 -12.99 1.38 -43.20
C MET A 265 -11.52 1.54 -43.62
N GLN A 266 -10.96 2.76 -43.46
CA GLN A 266 -9.58 3.05 -43.80
C GLN A 266 -8.59 2.57 -42.72
N VAL A 267 -8.92 2.72 -41.44
CA VAL A 267 -7.99 2.42 -40.31
C VAL A 267 -8.09 0.99 -39.78
N MET A 268 -9.20 0.29 -40.08
CA MET A 268 -9.41 -1.09 -39.61
C MET A 268 -8.47 -2.08 -40.28
N PRO A 269 -7.79 -2.95 -39.51
CA PRO A 269 -6.97 -4.02 -40.08
C PRO A 269 -7.85 -5.12 -40.70
N ARG A 270 -7.37 -5.75 -41.77
CA ARG A 270 -8.17 -6.69 -42.56
C ARG A 270 -8.08 -8.14 -42.12
N PHE A 271 -6.94 -8.57 -41.62
CA PHE A 271 -6.67 -9.97 -41.23
C PHE A 271 -7.17 -11.01 -42.25
N GLY A 272 -7.05 -10.71 -43.57
CA GLY A 272 -7.49 -11.57 -44.63
C GLY A 272 -8.98 -11.49 -45.01
N LEU A 273 -9.76 -10.57 -44.41
CA LEU A 273 -11.13 -10.31 -44.82
C LEU A 273 -11.17 -9.53 -46.16
N SER A 274 -12.13 -9.84 -47.00
CA SER A 274 -12.46 -9.06 -48.16
C SER A 274 -13.06 -7.71 -47.78
N ASP A 275 -13.04 -6.73 -48.72
CA ASP A 275 -13.66 -5.40 -48.52
C ASP A 275 -15.16 -5.49 -48.20
N ALA A 276 -15.87 -6.45 -48.77
CA ALA A 276 -17.26 -6.69 -48.51
C ALA A 276 -17.52 -7.21 -47.09
N GLU A 277 -16.70 -8.11 -46.60
CA GLU A 277 -16.76 -8.65 -45.23
C GLU A 277 -16.40 -7.60 -44.18
N LEU A 278 -15.30 -6.86 -44.38
CA LEU A 278 -14.91 -5.76 -43.49
C LEU A 278 -16.00 -4.68 -43.45
N LYS A 279 -16.59 -4.35 -44.58
CA LYS A 279 -17.72 -3.43 -44.65
C LYS A 279 -18.92 -3.92 -43.85
N SER A 280 -19.22 -5.21 -43.89
CA SER A 280 -20.29 -5.82 -43.10
C SER A 280 -20.02 -5.68 -41.60
N VAL A 281 -18.77 -5.92 -41.15
CA VAL A 281 -18.32 -5.76 -39.75
C VAL A 281 -18.46 -4.30 -39.31
N VAL A 282 -17.99 -3.36 -40.09
CA VAL A 282 -18.09 -1.92 -39.80
C VAL A 282 -19.55 -1.45 -39.80
N ASP A 283 -20.35 -1.90 -40.74
CA ASP A 283 -21.78 -1.60 -40.81
C ASP A 283 -22.53 -2.13 -39.57
N SER A 284 -22.19 -3.31 -39.13
CA SER A 284 -22.76 -3.90 -37.91
C SER A 284 -22.34 -3.08 -36.65
N ALA A 285 -21.06 -2.75 -36.54
CA ALA A 285 -20.59 -1.93 -35.44
C ALA A 285 -21.24 -0.54 -35.41
N CYS A 286 -21.46 0.08 -36.55
CA CYS A 286 -22.10 1.40 -36.66
C CYS A 286 -23.61 1.41 -36.35
N LYS A 287 -24.27 0.26 -36.25
CA LYS A 287 -25.66 0.14 -35.80
C LYS A 287 -25.81 0.18 -34.26
N GLU A 288 -24.74 -0.11 -33.51
CA GLU A 288 -24.79 -0.02 -32.08
C GLU A 288 -24.91 1.44 -31.58
N PRO A 289 -25.49 1.69 -30.39
CA PRO A 289 -25.56 3.03 -29.81
C PRO A 289 -24.17 3.65 -29.68
N THR A 290 -24.04 4.93 -30.00
CA THR A 290 -22.80 5.68 -29.82
C THR A 290 -22.48 5.82 -28.33
N LYS A 291 -21.41 5.18 -27.88
CA LYS A 291 -20.85 5.31 -26.52
C LYS A 291 -19.38 5.65 -26.64
N GLY A 292 -18.87 6.48 -25.74
CA GLY A 292 -17.43 6.65 -25.55
C GLY A 292 -16.79 5.31 -25.15
N SER A 293 -15.58 5.05 -25.60
CA SER A 293 -14.82 3.86 -25.21
C SER A 293 -13.78 4.20 -24.18
N ARG A 294 -14.05 3.86 -22.92
CA ARG A 294 -13.08 4.03 -21.83
C ARG A 294 -11.75 3.32 -22.12
N LEU A 295 -11.81 2.18 -22.82
CA LEU A 295 -10.61 1.44 -23.22
C LEU A 295 -9.78 2.22 -24.24
N MET A 296 -10.43 2.82 -25.25
CA MET A 296 -9.72 3.65 -26.24
C MET A 296 -9.13 4.92 -25.61
N ASP A 297 -9.86 5.56 -24.73
CA ASP A 297 -9.35 6.73 -24.00
C ASP A 297 -8.09 6.37 -23.21
N GLN A 298 -8.09 5.23 -22.52
CA GLN A 298 -6.93 4.73 -21.79
C GLN A 298 -5.74 4.39 -22.70
N ILE A 299 -5.99 3.79 -23.87
CA ILE A 299 -4.94 3.46 -24.84
C ILE A 299 -4.31 4.73 -25.41
N VAL A 300 -5.14 5.68 -25.84
CA VAL A 300 -4.67 6.96 -26.39
C VAL A 300 -3.88 7.73 -25.33
N ASP A 301 -4.40 7.81 -24.11
CA ASP A 301 -3.74 8.50 -23.00
C ASP A 301 -2.36 7.89 -22.68
N ALA A 302 -2.24 6.57 -22.73
CA ALA A 302 -0.99 5.88 -22.51
C ALA A 302 0.04 6.16 -23.62
N LEU A 303 -0.38 6.07 -24.86
CA LEU A 303 0.49 6.33 -26.02
C LEU A 303 0.87 7.82 -26.11
N GLU A 304 -0.03 8.75 -25.74
CA GLU A 304 0.26 10.18 -25.67
C GLU A 304 1.32 10.53 -24.63
N LEU A 305 1.38 9.76 -23.52
CA LEU A 305 2.38 9.89 -22.46
C LEU A 305 3.69 9.16 -22.77
N GLY A 306 3.77 8.39 -23.87
CA GLY A 306 4.91 7.54 -24.17
C GLY A 306 5.11 6.41 -23.16
N ILE A 307 4.06 6.05 -22.41
CA ILE A 307 4.06 4.99 -21.42
C ILE A 307 4.00 3.65 -22.14
N SER A 308 4.99 2.79 -21.91
CA SER A 308 4.98 1.44 -22.47
C SER A 308 3.86 0.59 -21.86
N SER A 309 3.50 -0.45 -22.56
CA SER A 309 2.47 -1.39 -22.12
C SER A 309 2.82 -2.08 -20.79
N ASP A 310 4.10 -2.40 -20.61
CA ASP A 310 4.61 -3.01 -19.37
C ASP A 310 4.45 -2.03 -18.18
N GLU A 311 4.59 -0.72 -18.41
CA GLU A 311 4.38 0.32 -17.39
C GLU A 311 2.91 0.51 -17.00
N ILE A 312 1.97 0.14 -17.89
CA ILE A 312 0.53 0.21 -17.58
C ILE A 312 0.12 -1.01 -16.73
N GLU A 313 0.63 -2.20 -17.05
CA GLU A 313 0.43 -3.39 -16.21
C GLU A 313 1.04 -3.20 -14.83
N ASP A 314 2.24 -2.61 -14.74
CA ASP A 314 2.85 -2.21 -13.48
C ASP A 314 2.01 -1.17 -12.73
N ALA A 315 1.41 -0.21 -13.42
CA ALA A 315 0.54 0.80 -12.79
C ALA A 315 -0.79 0.21 -12.30
N GLU A 316 -1.35 -0.75 -13.03
CA GLU A 316 -2.56 -1.46 -12.61
C GLU A 316 -2.27 -2.41 -11.44
N ALA A 317 -1.11 -3.08 -11.43
CA ALA A 317 -0.64 -3.89 -10.31
C ALA A 317 -0.42 -3.02 -9.04
N VAL A 318 0.26 -1.88 -9.17
CA VAL A 318 0.44 -0.91 -8.07
C VAL A 318 -0.88 -0.35 -7.58
N GLN A 319 -1.83 -0.07 -8.48
CA GLN A 319 -3.16 0.36 -8.10
C GLN A 319 -3.94 -0.73 -7.37
N ALA A 320 -3.82 -1.99 -7.79
CA ALA A 320 -4.43 -3.13 -7.11
C ALA A 320 -3.84 -3.33 -5.71
N GLU A 321 -2.53 -3.14 -5.56
CA GLU A 321 -1.82 -3.29 -4.27
C GLU A 321 -2.05 -2.10 -3.32
N THR A 322 -2.01 -0.87 -3.83
CA THR A 322 -2.07 0.35 -3.01
C THR A 322 -3.43 1.06 -3.02
N GLY A 323 -4.33 0.70 -3.94
CA GLY A 323 -5.60 1.39 -4.17
C GLY A 323 -5.45 2.82 -4.70
N VAL A 324 -4.22 3.28 -5.00
CA VAL A 324 -3.89 4.67 -5.30
C VAL A 324 -3.30 4.81 -6.70
N LYS A 325 -3.88 5.69 -7.51
CA LYS A 325 -3.40 6.03 -8.87
C LYS A 325 -3.10 7.51 -8.99
N VAL A 326 -1.86 7.84 -9.40
CA VAL A 326 -1.46 9.23 -9.68
C VAL A 326 -2.04 9.67 -11.03
N ASN A 327 -2.85 10.72 -11.01
CA ASN A 327 -3.29 11.37 -12.25
C ASN A 327 -2.25 12.40 -12.72
N VAL A 328 -1.26 11.94 -13.50
CA VAL A 328 -0.13 12.76 -13.97
C VAL A 328 -0.59 13.97 -14.76
N LYS A 329 -1.67 13.86 -15.57
CA LYS A 329 -2.20 14.97 -16.35
C LYS A 329 -2.75 16.12 -15.51
N ALA A 330 -3.23 15.80 -14.31
CA ALA A 330 -3.78 16.78 -13.39
C ALA A 330 -2.74 17.41 -12.45
N LEU A 331 -1.51 16.89 -12.44
CA LEU A 331 -0.44 17.44 -11.60
C LEU A 331 -0.03 18.85 -12.05
N PRO A 332 0.26 19.75 -11.10
CA PRO A 332 0.73 21.09 -11.40
C PRO A 332 2.19 21.08 -11.87
N ILE A 333 2.62 22.24 -12.35
CA ILE A 333 4.02 22.50 -12.73
C ILE A 333 5.00 22.07 -11.64
N GLY A 334 6.12 21.54 -12.05
CA GLY A 334 7.17 21.00 -11.16
C GLY A 334 6.91 19.56 -10.74
N LEU A 335 5.72 19.22 -10.23
CA LEU A 335 5.38 17.85 -9.88
C LEU A 335 5.24 16.97 -11.12
N LYS A 336 4.55 17.46 -12.15
CA LYS A 336 4.38 16.75 -13.43
C LYS A 336 5.71 16.48 -14.10
N GLU A 337 6.55 17.48 -14.25
CA GLU A 337 7.85 17.39 -14.91
C GLU A 337 8.84 16.51 -14.13
N SER A 338 8.68 16.41 -12.81
CA SER A 338 9.49 15.50 -12.00
C SER A 338 9.24 14.03 -12.33
N LEU A 339 8.07 13.68 -12.88
CA LEU A 339 7.71 12.31 -13.26
C LEU A 339 8.11 11.94 -14.70
N VAL A 340 8.58 12.90 -15.51
CA VAL A 340 8.97 12.66 -16.91
C VAL A 340 10.11 11.64 -16.96
N GLY A 341 9.91 10.57 -17.73
CA GLY A 341 10.89 9.49 -17.90
C GLY A 341 11.06 8.58 -16.68
N VAL A 342 10.11 8.60 -15.74
CA VAL A 342 10.13 7.74 -14.56
C VAL A 342 9.03 6.68 -14.70
N PRO A 343 9.32 5.38 -14.47
CA PRO A 343 8.32 4.33 -14.47
C PRO A 343 7.12 4.64 -13.55
N VAL A 344 5.91 4.30 -13.99
CA VAL A 344 4.67 4.66 -13.27
C VAL A 344 4.64 4.10 -11.86
N SER A 345 5.18 2.89 -11.66
CA SER A 345 5.32 2.27 -10.33
C SER A 345 6.16 3.08 -9.33
N MET A 346 7.02 3.97 -9.81
CA MET A 346 7.87 4.83 -8.99
C MET A 346 7.31 6.25 -8.82
N HIS A 347 6.16 6.59 -9.38
CA HIS A 347 5.59 7.94 -9.30
C HIS A 347 5.26 8.35 -7.86
N MET A 348 4.59 7.48 -7.10
CA MET A 348 4.24 7.79 -5.71
C MET A 348 5.46 7.98 -4.80
N PRO A 349 6.45 7.06 -4.74
CA PRO A 349 7.64 7.29 -3.93
C PRO A 349 8.43 8.52 -4.36
N LEU A 350 8.49 8.85 -5.66
CA LEU A 350 9.13 10.06 -6.12
C LEU A 350 8.40 11.32 -5.67
N LEU A 351 7.08 11.39 -5.82
CA LEU A 351 6.28 12.51 -5.30
C LEU A 351 6.45 12.69 -3.79
N CYS A 352 6.36 11.60 -3.03
CA CYS A 352 6.59 11.63 -1.58
C CYS A 352 8.00 12.14 -1.23
N GLY A 353 9.00 11.83 -2.07
CA GLY A 353 10.38 12.27 -1.87
C GLY A 353 10.60 13.76 -2.13
N ILE A 354 9.94 14.34 -3.14
CA ILE A 354 10.14 15.77 -3.50
C ILE A 354 9.25 16.73 -2.73
N LEU A 355 8.10 16.30 -2.20
CA LEU A 355 7.16 17.17 -1.50
C LEU A 355 7.77 17.88 -0.27
N PRO A 356 8.63 17.28 0.57
CA PRO A 356 9.30 18.01 1.65
C PRO A 356 10.23 19.10 1.15
N MET A 357 10.86 18.92 -0.02
CA MET A 357 11.70 19.94 -0.65
C MET A 357 10.84 21.08 -1.21
N ALA A 358 9.76 20.77 -1.90
CA ALA A 358 8.79 21.77 -2.36
C ALA A 358 8.21 22.58 -1.19
N ALA A 359 7.87 21.94 -0.09
CA ALA A 359 7.41 22.58 1.14
C ALA A 359 8.46 23.53 1.74
N ALA A 360 9.77 23.19 1.63
CA ALA A 360 10.84 24.04 2.12
C ALA A 360 10.98 25.35 1.35
N TYR A 361 10.53 25.41 0.10
CA TYR A 361 10.47 26.66 -0.66
C TYR A 361 9.26 27.54 -0.31
N ALA A 362 8.16 26.93 0.12
CA ALA A 362 6.95 27.64 0.56
C ALA A 362 6.95 27.93 2.09
N ASP A 363 8.09 28.16 2.67
CA ASP A 363 8.33 28.25 4.12
C ASP A 363 7.75 29.50 4.78
N GLN A 364 7.37 30.51 4.01
CA GLN A 364 6.73 31.73 4.49
C GLN A 364 5.19 31.63 4.44
N VAL A 365 4.65 30.49 4.00
CA VAL A 365 3.21 30.24 3.93
C VAL A 365 2.71 29.68 5.25
N GLU A 366 1.60 30.22 5.71
CA GLU A 366 0.78 29.69 6.79
C GLU A 366 -0.60 29.32 6.26
N VAL A 367 -1.21 28.27 6.79
CA VAL A 367 -2.56 27.80 6.43
C VAL A 367 -3.32 27.45 7.69
N GLU A 368 -4.63 27.67 7.69
CA GLU A 368 -5.52 27.24 8.77
C GLU A 368 -5.99 25.82 8.49
N TYR A 369 -5.77 24.92 9.45
CA TYR A 369 -6.21 23.53 9.40
C TYR A 369 -7.64 23.39 9.96
N CYS A 370 -8.29 22.23 9.80
CA CYS A 370 -9.65 21.99 10.27
C CYS A 370 -9.84 22.07 11.81
N ASP A 371 -8.75 22.01 12.58
CA ASP A 371 -8.76 22.24 14.04
C ASP A 371 -8.69 23.72 14.44
N GLY A 372 -8.69 24.66 13.47
CA GLY A 372 -8.58 26.09 13.66
C GLY A 372 -7.16 26.60 13.94
N ASN A 373 -6.16 25.71 14.02
CA ASN A 373 -4.78 26.10 14.23
C ASN A 373 -4.08 26.47 12.91
N LYS A 374 -3.16 27.44 13.01
CA LYS A 374 -2.29 27.82 11.89
C LYS A 374 -1.11 26.85 11.79
N HIS A 375 -0.90 26.34 10.60
CA HIS A 375 0.18 25.43 10.28
C HIS A 375 1.11 26.00 9.21
N ARG A 376 2.40 25.72 9.34
CA ARG A 376 3.37 25.80 8.25
C ARG A 376 3.42 24.47 7.49
N LEU A 377 4.04 24.46 6.32
CA LEU A 377 4.11 23.29 5.45
C LEU A 377 5.28 22.36 5.83
N GLY A 378 5.42 22.02 7.12
CA GLY A 378 6.44 21.08 7.60
C GLY A 378 6.17 19.66 7.12
N LEU A 379 7.05 19.10 6.30
CA LEU A 379 6.97 17.74 5.78
C LEU A 379 8.29 16.98 5.95
N MET A 380 8.16 15.71 6.25
CA MET A 380 9.27 14.76 6.39
C MET A 380 8.92 13.48 5.67
N SER A 381 9.82 12.90 4.88
CA SER A 381 9.54 11.67 4.16
C SER A 381 10.65 10.62 4.28
N ILE A 382 10.25 9.35 4.26
CA ILE A 382 11.14 8.21 4.13
C ILE A 382 10.70 7.38 2.93
N ILE A 383 11.61 7.20 1.99
CA ILE A 383 11.41 6.32 0.85
C ILE A 383 12.16 5.01 1.12
N ARG A 384 11.40 3.95 1.40
CA ARG A 384 11.96 2.64 1.71
C ARG A 384 11.89 1.69 0.52
N GLY A 385 12.78 0.73 0.47
CA GLY A 385 12.79 -0.32 -0.54
C GLY A 385 13.99 -1.23 -0.35
N GLU A 386 14.00 -2.34 -1.04
CA GLU A 386 15.11 -3.29 -1.03
C GLU A 386 16.42 -2.66 -1.54
N GLN A 387 17.51 -3.38 -1.39
CA GLN A 387 18.78 -2.97 -2.01
C GLN A 387 18.61 -2.97 -3.53
N ALA A 388 19.23 -1.99 -4.20
CA ALA A 388 19.14 -1.82 -5.65
C ALA A 388 17.72 -1.53 -6.22
N SER A 389 16.74 -1.14 -5.40
CA SER A 389 15.37 -0.78 -5.85
C SER A 389 15.27 0.60 -6.52
N ASN A 390 16.34 1.10 -7.14
CA ASN A 390 16.38 2.36 -7.91
C ASN A 390 15.97 3.63 -7.12
N LYS A 391 16.16 3.65 -5.81
CA LYS A 391 15.88 4.84 -4.97
C LYS A 391 16.59 6.11 -5.43
N SER A 392 17.66 5.98 -6.24
CA SER A 392 18.36 7.11 -6.87
C SER A 392 17.49 7.98 -7.77
N VAL A 393 16.36 7.48 -8.25
CA VAL A 393 15.38 8.28 -9.01
C VAL A 393 14.88 9.48 -8.19
N VAL A 394 14.68 9.29 -6.89
CA VAL A 394 14.26 10.35 -5.97
C VAL A 394 15.39 11.37 -5.77
N LYS A 395 16.64 10.90 -5.60
CA LYS A 395 17.81 11.77 -5.53
C LYS A 395 17.93 12.65 -6.76
N ASN A 396 17.86 12.05 -7.95
CA ASN A 396 17.97 12.76 -9.23
C ASN A 396 16.91 13.87 -9.37
N ALA A 397 15.70 13.65 -8.88
CA ALA A 397 14.66 14.68 -8.86
C ALA A 397 14.99 15.79 -7.84
N ILE A 398 15.38 15.42 -6.63
CA ILE A 398 15.78 16.40 -5.58
C ILE A 398 16.97 17.23 -6.02
N ASP A 399 17.95 16.66 -6.74
CA ASP A 399 19.11 17.39 -7.26
C ASP A 399 18.70 18.52 -8.23
N ILE A 400 17.60 18.37 -8.96
CA ILE A 400 17.05 19.43 -9.79
C ILE A 400 16.33 20.47 -8.93
N TRP A 401 15.47 20.04 -8.01
CA TRP A 401 14.70 20.93 -7.14
C TRP A 401 15.59 21.81 -6.26
N LYS A 402 16.68 21.30 -5.72
CA LYS A 402 17.54 22.01 -4.74
C LYS A 402 18.50 23.04 -5.36
N ARG A 403 18.61 23.15 -6.70
CA ARG A 403 19.62 24.00 -7.37
C ARG A 403 19.70 25.42 -6.82
N GLN A 404 18.54 26.08 -6.62
CA GLN A 404 18.55 27.45 -6.05
C GLN A 404 19.09 27.51 -4.62
N PHE A 405 18.78 26.52 -3.78
CA PHE A 405 19.36 26.45 -2.44
C PHE A 405 20.86 26.16 -2.49
N ASP A 406 21.32 25.29 -3.39
CA ASP A 406 22.74 24.99 -3.54
C ASP A 406 23.55 26.24 -3.98
N GLU A 407 23.02 27.04 -4.90
CA GLU A 407 23.64 28.30 -5.36
C GLU A 407 23.69 29.34 -4.22
N GLU A 408 22.60 29.55 -3.50
CA GLU A 408 22.54 30.46 -2.35
C GLU A 408 23.49 30.02 -1.24
N ASP A 409 23.48 28.72 -0.92
CA ASP A 409 24.32 28.14 0.12
C ASP A 409 25.80 28.19 -0.24
N ALA A 410 26.18 28.06 -1.52
CA ALA A 410 27.57 28.20 -1.96
C ALA A 410 28.10 29.59 -1.67
N LEU A 411 27.33 30.64 -1.95
CA LEU A 411 27.69 32.02 -1.64
C LEU A 411 27.74 32.26 -0.12
N ALA A 412 26.77 31.72 0.62
CA ALA A 412 26.70 31.84 2.08
C ALA A 412 27.90 31.16 2.76
N ARG A 413 28.26 29.94 2.33
CA ARG A 413 29.39 29.18 2.86
C ARG A 413 30.70 29.89 2.57
N LYS A 414 30.90 30.48 1.37
CA LYS A 414 32.09 31.28 1.05
C LYS A 414 32.25 32.43 2.04
N ARG A 415 31.18 33.17 2.36
CA ARG A 415 31.23 34.27 3.38
C ARG A 415 31.57 33.75 4.78
N GLU A 416 30.98 32.59 5.16
CA GLU A 416 31.27 31.97 6.46
C GLU A 416 32.74 31.51 6.55
N ASP A 417 33.29 30.96 5.49
CA ASP A 417 34.69 30.49 5.45
C ASP A 417 35.68 31.65 5.44
N GLU A 418 35.44 32.72 4.68
CA GLU A 418 36.20 33.96 4.74
C GLU A 418 36.20 34.59 6.15
N TRP A 419 35.05 34.50 6.86
CA TRP A 419 34.99 34.95 8.24
C TRP A 419 35.79 34.05 9.18
N LYS A 420 35.74 32.73 9.02
CA LYS A 420 36.51 31.76 9.81
C LYS A 420 38.04 32.00 9.62
N GLU A 421 38.49 32.25 8.39
CA GLU A 421 39.86 32.55 8.08
C GLU A 421 40.31 33.85 8.74
N ARG A 422 39.53 34.94 8.63
CA ARG A 422 39.79 36.21 9.33
C ARG A 422 39.85 36.05 10.84
N LYS A 423 38.94 35.21 11.40
CA LYS A 423 38.95 34.91 12.84
C LYS A 423 40.19 34.13 13.27
N LYS A 424 40.73 33.23 12.43
CA LYS A 424 41.94 32.47 12.70
C LYS A 424 43.22 33.33 12.58
N SER A 425 43.27 34.22 11.60
CA SER A 425 44.44 35.04 11.30
C SER A 425 44.58 36.30 12.16
N ARG A 426 43.58 36.61 13.00
CA ARG A 426 43.58 37.79 13.85
C ARG A 426 44.72 37.74 14.88
N LYS A 427 45.30 38.90 15.18
CA LYS A 427 46.25 39.05 16.26
C LYS A 427 45.56 39.12 17.62
N ALA A 428 46.26 38.80 18.71
CA ALA A 428 45.70 38.74 20.06
C ALA A 428 44.98 40.03 20.51
N ASN A 429 45.45 41.19 20.03
CA ASN A 429 44.92 42.52 20.37
C ASN A 429 43.82 43.03 19.41
N GLU A 430 43.46 42.28 18.41
CA GLU A 430 42.43 42.67 17.44
C GLU A 430 41.04 42.19 17.88
N LYS A 431 40.03 43.04 17.68
CA LYS A 431 38.62 42.65 17.91
C LYS A 431 38.26 41.48 17.02
N ALA A 432 37.58 40.49 17.56
CA ALA A 432 37.09 39.37 16.76
C ALA A 432 36.15 39.86 15.66
N PRO A 433 36.27 39.38 14.41
CA PRO A 433 35.32 39.72 13.35
C PRO A 433 33.92 39.20 13.71
N GLU A 434 32.91 40.02 13.45
CA GLU A 434 31.51 39.63 13.69
C GLU A 434 31.10 38.44 12.82
N ASP A 435 30.33 37.51 13.39
CA ASP A 435 29.76 36.38 12.65
C ASP A 435 28.79 36.91 11.56
N PRO A 436 28.98 36.55 10.29
CA PRO A 436 28.12 37.02 9.20
C PRO A 436 26.70 36.50 9.26
N LYS A 437 26.39 35.58 10.20
CA LYS A 437 25.05 34.98 10.44
C LYS A 437 24.36 34.55 9.14
N VAL A 438 25.09 33.88 8.27
CA VAL A 438 24.61 33.51 6.95
C VAL A 438 23.49 32.48 7.01
N LEU A 439 22.51 32.65 6.13
CA LEU A 439 21.47 31.66 5.90
C LEU A 439 22.02 30.50 5.09
N ILE A 440 21.99 29.29 5.63
CA ILE A 440 22.32 28.05 4.95
C ILE A 440 21.08 27.14 5.04
N ARG A 441 20.54 26.78 3.88
CA ARG A 441 19.28 26.03 3.76
C ARG A 441 19.50 24.52 3.72
N MET A 442 20.59 24.08 3.09
CA MET A 442 20.93 22.67 2.93
C MET A 442 21.94 22.23 3.99
N VAL A 443 21.53 21.36 4.90
CA VAL A 443 22.41 20.80 5.94
C VAL A 443 22.48 19.27 5.83
N PRO A 444 23.65 18.67 6.11
CA PRO A 444 23.75 17.21 6.12
C PRO A 444 22.89 16.61 7.23
N VAL A 445 22.34 15.42 6.99
CA VAL A 445 21.52 14.69 7.99
C VAL A 445 22.30 14.39 9.28
N THR A 446 23.62 14.34 9.21
CA THR A 446 24.54 14.08 10.34
C THR A 446 24.93 15.33 11.12
N VAL A 447 24.39 16.50 10.78
CA VAL A 447 24.65 17.76 11.49
C VAL A 447 24.40 17.61 13.00
N SER A 448 25.30 18.17 13.85
CA SER A 448 25.10 18.14 15.31
C SER A 448 23.97 19.07 15.74
N CYS A 449 23.36 18.79 16.90
CA CYS A 449 22.28 19.62 17.44
C CYS A 449 22.72 21.07 17.69
N SER A 450 23.94 21.30 18.18
CA SER A 450 24.46 22.65 18.39
C SER A 450 24.66 23.43 17.09
N THR A 451 25.18 22.76 16.05
CA THR A 451 25.28 23.39 14.72
C THR A 451 23.88 23.64 14.14
N LEU A 452 22.94 22.72 14.33
CA LEU A 452 21.57 22.87 13.86
C LEU A 452 20.88 24.08 14.54
N LEU A 453 21.09 24.28 15.86
CA LEU A 453 20.60 25.46 16.56
C LEU A 453 21.15 26.76 15.95
N LYS A 454 22.47 26.82 15.67
CA LYS A 454 23.08 27.97 14.97
C LYS A 454 22.41 28.19 13.59
N ARG A 455 22.17 27.11 12.83
CA ARG A 455 21.53 27.22 11.51
C ARG A 455 20.09 27.73 11.62
N PHE A 456 19.31 27.27 12.58
CA PHE A 456 17.95 27.78 12.82
C PHE A 456 17.94 29.26 13.22
N LYS A 457 18.85 29.69 14.11
CA LYS A 457 18.98 31.11 14.48
C LYS A 457 19.31 31.98 13.27
N ASN A 458 20.25 31.55 12.45
CA ASN A 458 20.65 32.28 11.25
C ASN A 458 19.56 32.21 10.16
N ALA A 459 18.74 31.18 10.14
CA ALA A 459 17.64 31.04 9.20
C ALA A 459 16.49 32.02 9.46
N ASN A 460 16.37 32.55 10.67
CA ASN A 460 15.36 33.56 11.02
C ASN A 460 13.94 33.18 10.56
N GLY A 461 13.55 31.96 10.82
CA GLY A 461 12.21 31.44 10.48
C GLY A 461 12.11 30.78 9.09
N HIS A 462 13.14 30.86 8.27
CA HIS A 462 13.20 30.07 7.03
C HIS A 462 13.42 28.59 7.31
N CYS A 463 12.86 27.74 6.44
CA CYS A 463 12.98 26.30 6.56
C CYS A 463 14.39 25.82 6.16
N ILE A 464 14.97 24.92 6.93
CA ILE A 464 16.18 24.17 6.59
C ILE A 464 15.78 22.82 6.04
N TYR A 465 16.55 22.29 5.10
CA TYR A 465 16.29 21.00 4.49
C TYR A 465 17.49 20.06 4.57
N SER A 466 17.22 18.77 4.73
CA SER A 466 18.22 17.71 4.63
C SER A 466 17.76 16.62 3.66
N PHE A 467 18.72 16.13 2.89
CA PHE A 467 18.55 14.92 2.09
C PHE A 467 19.54 13.85 2.54
N GLY A 468 19.05 12.64 2.81
CA GLY A 468 19.86 11.49 3.21
C GLY A 468 19.70 10.32 2.25
N GLU A 469 20.77 9.89 1.61
CA GLU A 469 20.76 8.75 0.70
C GLU A 469 20.64 7.41 1.42
N GLU A 470 21.10 7.35 2.68
CA GLU A 470 21.08 6.15 3.50
C GLU A 470 20.62 6.47 4.93
N LEU A 471 19.49 5.96 5.32
CA LEU A 471 18.98 6.10 6.69
C LEU A 471 19.93 5.49 7.75
N ASP A 472 20.67 4.43 7.38
CA ASP A 472 21.69 3.81 8.24
C ASP A 472 22.82 4.76 8.65
N THR A 473 23.13 5.77 7.85
CA THR A 473 24.16 6.78 8.14
C THR A 473 23.85 7.50 9.46
N LEU A 474 22.60 7.84 9.70
CA LEU A 474 22.18 8.47 10.95
C LEU A 474 22.41 7.60 12.19
N ARG A 475 22.27 6.29 12.03
CA ARG A 475 22.49 5.34 13.12
C ARG A 475 23.96 5.10 13.43
N LYS A 476 24.81 5.15 12.41
CA LYS A 476 26.26 5.00 12.56
C LYS A 476 26.92 6.21 13.21
N THR A 477 26.24 7.36 13.21
CA THR A 477 26.72 8.60 13.81
C THR A 477 26.49 8.56 15.31
N ASN A 478 27.55 8.61 16.11
CA ASN A 478 27.48 8.66 17.56
C ASN A 478 27.32 10.10 18.11
N GLY A 479 26.70 10.24 19.27
CA GLY A 479 26.57 11.52 19.97
C GLY A 479 25.50 12.46 19.39
N ALA A 480 25.73 13.77 19.46
CA ALA A 480 24.76 14.82 19.14
C ALA A 480 24.28 14.88 17.68
N GLY A 481 24.97 14.19 16.78
CA GLY A 481 24.56 14.06 15.37
C GLY A 481 23.66 12.86 15.09
N SER A 482 23.45 11.97 16.05
CA SER A 482 22.71 10.72 15.88
C SER A 482 21.21 10.93 15.62
N TRP A 483 20.58 9.91 15.09
CA TRP A 483 19.14 9.88 14.86
C TRP A 483 18.34 10.17 16.16
N SER A 484 18.68 9.49 17.24
CA SER A 484 17.97 9.60 18.53
C SER A 484 18.06 11.00 19.13
N SER A 485 19.15 11.72 18.95
CA SER A 485 19.29 13.08 19.49
C SER A 485 18.42 14.13 18.80
N LYS A 486 17.78 13.80 17.67
CA LYS A 486 16.97 14.71 16.86
C LYS A 486 15.48 14.43 16.88
N TYR A 487 15.01 13.40 17.57
CA TYR A 487 13.58 13.04 17.56
C TYR A 487 12.67 14.19 17.97
N ASP A 488 13.05 14.92 18.99
CA ASP A 488 12.26 16.07 19.46
C ASP A 488 12.25 17.19 18.40
N ILE A 489 13.39 17.45 17.77
CA ILE A 489 13.48 18.45 16.70
C ILE A 489 12.55 18.08 15.55
N TYR A 490 12.53 16.81 15.14
CA TYR A 490 11.67 16.36 14.04
C TYR A 490 10.17 16.50 14.40
N ARG A 491 9.77 16.12 15.62
CA ARG A 491 8.39 16.27 16.07
C ARG A 491 7.99 17.75 16.14
N LEU A 492 8.83 18.58 16.75
CA LEU A 492 8.61 20.01 16.87
C LEU A 492 8.54 20.71 15.52
N SER A 493 9.37 20.29 14.56
CA SER A 493 9.28 20.81 13.19
C SER A 493 7.93 20.53 12.53
N PHE A 494 7.38 19.34 12.72
CA PHE A 494 6.06 19.01 12.19
C PHE A 494 4.94 19.82 12.87
N ASP A 495 5.04 20.03 14.19
CA ASP A 495 4.02 20.68 15.00
C ASP A 495 4.22 22.21 15.13
N ASN A 496 5.19 22.80 14.39
CA ASN A 496 5.59 24.23 14.44
C ASN A 496 6.04 24.68 15.85
N GLY A 497 6.66 23.78 16.59
CA GLY A 497 7.10 24.02 17.95
C GLY A 497 8.42 24.79 18.06
N GLU A 498 8.82 25.03 19.30
CA GLU A 498 10.10 25.66 19.64
C GLU A 498 11.05 24.63 20.24
N TRP A 499 12.32 24.76 19.90
CA TRP A 499 13.40 23.93 20.42
C TRP A 499 14.60 24.78 20.77
N GLY A 500 15.37 24.37 21.76
CA GLY A 500 16.55 25.10 22.17
C GLY A 500 17.50 24.26 23.01
N GLN A 501 18.67 24.81 23.19
CA GLN A 501 19.70 24.31 24.10
C GLN A 501 20.36 25.50 24.82
N ASP A 502 20.80 25.28 26.04
CA ASP A 502 21.53 26.27 26.81
C ASP A 502 22.87 25.67 27.29
N TYR A 503 23.94 26.38 26.99
CA TYR A 503 25.33 25.95 27.26
C TYR A 503 26.03 26.99 28.13
N ASN A 504 26.79 26.51 29.10
CA ASN A 504 27.65 27.38 29.93
C ASN A 504 28.86 27.97 29.21
N SER A 505 29.10 27.58 27.95
CA SER A 505 30.25 28.00 27.18
C SER A 505 29.90 29.12 26.21
N ASP A 506 30.62 30.25 26.28
CA ASP A 506 30.49 31.36 25.32
C ASP A 506 30.79 30.96 23.86
N ALA A 507 31.44 29.82 23.68
CA ALA A 507 31.78 29.32 22.35
C ALA A 507 30.65 28.52 21.71
N ALA A 508 29.63 28.10 22.47
CA ALA A 508 28.51 27.32 22.02
C ALA A 508 27.26 28.21 21.84
N GLU A 509 26.45 27.89 20.80
CA GLU A 509 25.20 28.57 20.56
C GLU A 509 24.15 28.13 21.57
N SER A 510 23.61 29.10 22.33
CA SER A 510 22.50 28.89 23.27
C SER A 510 21.28 29.68 22.85
N GLY A 511 20.08 29.20 23.17
CA GLY A 511 18.80 29.89 22.94
C GLY A 511 17.69 28.98 22.46
N VAL A 512 16.51 29.59 22.27
CA VAL A 512 15.30 28.90 21.79
C VAL A 512 14.91 29.46 20.43
N VAL A 513 14.47 28.60 19.53
CA VAL A 513 14.09 28.95 18.15
C VAL A 513 12.84 28.20 17.72
N LYS A 514 12.04 28.79 16.84
CA LYS A 514 11.00 28.06 16.12
C LYS A 514 11.65 27.13 15.11
N VAL A 515 11.25 25.85 15.15
CA VAL A 515 11.83 24.83 14.29
C VAL A 515 11.09 24.80 12.96
N ALA A 516 11.82 25.02 11.87
CA ALA A 516 11.36 24.79 10.50
C ALA A 516 12.39 23.90 9.79
N TYR A 517 12.13 22.58 9.77
CA TYR A 517 13.08 21.59 9.29
C TYR A 517 12.40 20.48 8.52
N ASN A 518 12.57 20.46 7.23
CA ASN A 518 12.08 19.43 6.34
C ASN A 518 13.20 18.49 5.92
N TRP A 519 12.87 17.25 5.63
CA TRP A 519 13.86 16.31 5.14
C TRP A 519 13.25 15.17 4.34
N THR A 520 14.07 14.58 3.46
CA THR A 520 13.78 13.33 2.75
C THR A 520 14.94 12.37 2.97
N MET A 521 14.62 11.14 3.37
CA MET A 521 15.60 10.09 3.62
C MET A 521 15.26 8.85 2.80
N LEU A 522 16.29 8.26 2.19
CA LEU A 522 16.18 6.96 1.53
C LEU A 522 16.66 5.87 2.48
N GLY A 523 16.05 4.70 2.44
CA GLY A 523 16.44 3.61 3.33
C GLY A 523 15.99 2.24 2.87
N THR A 524 16.58 1.22 3.50
CA THR A 524 16.09 -0.17 3.39
C THR A 524 15.07 -0.46 4.50
N TYR A 525 14.30 -1.53 4.33
CA TYR A 525 13.39 -2.00 5.37
C TYR A 525 14.14 -2.28 6.68
N GLY A 526 15.34 -2.88 6.60
CA GLY A 526 16.18 -3.16 7.76
C GLY A 526 16.66 -1.89 8.47
N ALA A 527 17.06 -0.85 7.72
CA ALA A 527 17.45 0.45 8.27
C ALA A 527 16.27 1.11 9.00
N MET A 528 15.10 1.06 8.40
CA MET A 528 13.88 1.63 8.98
C MET A 528 13.50 0.96 10.29
N ARG A 529 13.47 -0.39 10.35
CA ARG A 529 13.20 -1.14 11.58
C ARG A 529 14.21 -0.82 12.69
N LYS A 530 15.46 -0.54 12.34
CA LYS A 530 16.51 -0.18 13.32
C LYS A 530 16.35 1.25 13.85
N CYS A 531 15.83 2.18 13.03
CA CYS A 531 15.57 3.57 13.43
C CYS A 531 14.26 3.72 14.21
N PHE A 532 13.20 3.04 13.80
CA PHE A 532 11.89 3.08 14.44
C PHE A 532 11.69 1.85 15.33
N LYS A 533 12.13 1.97 16.57
CA LYS A 533 11.86 1.01 17.64
C LYS A 533 10.59 1.41 18.39
N SER A 534 10.09 0.53 19.28
CA SER A 534 8.90 0.78 20.11
C SER A 534 8.85 2.18 20.69
N ASP A 535 9.91 2.62 21.38
CA ASP A 535 9.97 3.92 22.04
C ASP A 535 9.73 5.11 21.10
N ASN A 536 10.21 5.00 19.83
CA ASN A 536 10.06 6.08 18.86
C ASN A 536 8.69 6.10 18.20
N ILE A 537 8.04 4.96 18.12
CA ILE A 537 6.68 4.81 17.61
C ILE A 537 5.72 5.37 18.65
N GLU A 538 5.89 5.03 19.93
CA GLU A 538 5.13 5.58 21.05
C GLU A 538 5.25 7.10 21.16
N ASN A 539 6.45 7.64 20.97
CA ASN A 539 6.70 9.07 20.96
C ASN A 539 6.04 9.83 19.79
N GLY A 540 5.37 9.13 18.87
CA GLY A 540 4.57 9.68 17.79
C GLY A 540 5.37 10.27 16.62
N LEU A 541 6.69 9.98 16.48
CA LEU A 541 7.44 10.35 15.30
C LEU A 541 6.95 9.61 14.06
N SER A 542 6.60 8.32 14.20
CA SER A 542 6.09 7.47 13.11
C SER A 542 4.86 8.06 12.41
N SER A 543 3.95 8.69 13.15
CA SER A 543 2.74 9.30 12.60
C SER A 543 2.99 10.62 11.85
N ARG A 544 4.16 11.23 12.01
CA ARG A 544 4.53 12.53 11.40
C ARG A 544 5.36 12.40 10.13
N VAL A 545 5.73 11.19 9.75
CA VAL A 545 6.57 10.91 8.58
C VAL A 545 5.72 10.35 7.44
N LEU A 546 5.85 10.96 6.26
CA LEU A 546 5.30 10.41 5.02
C LEU A 546 6.19 9.25 4.57
N VAL A 547 5.70 8.04 4.71
CA VAL A 547 6.42 6.84 4.26
C VAL A 547 5.98 6.50 2.85
N ALA A 548 6.93 6.16 1.98
CA ALA A 548 6.64 5.61 0.68
C ALA A 548 7.54 4.40 0.40
N GLU A 549 7.05 3.50 -0.42
CA GLU A 549 7.70 2.25 -0.75
C GLU A 549 8.06 2.23 -2.22
N MET A 550 9.31 1.86 -2.53
CA MET A 550 9.72 1.58 -3.89
C MET A 550 9.07 0.27 -4.34
N PRO A 551 8.74 0.13 -5.63
CA PRO A 551 8.21 -1.13 -6.14
C PRO A 551 9.20 -2.27 -5.89
N ASP A 552 8.67 -3.46 -5.68
CA ASP A 552 9.50 -4.66 -5.60
C ASP A 552 10.20 -4.87 -6.94
N SER A 553 11.53 -4.96 -6.89
CA SER A 553 12.38 -5.17 -8.06
C SER A 553 12.91 -6.60 -8.16
N SER A 554 12.50 -7.47 -7.24
CA SER A 554 12.96 -8.88 -7.18
C SER A 554 12.48 -9.63 -8.42
N PHE A 555 13.45 -10.17 -9.17
CA PHE A 555 13.19 -10.94 -10.40
C PHE A 555 12.48 -10.16 -11.53
N GLN A 556 12.32 -8.84 -11.38
CA GLN A 556 11.74 -7.98 -12.40
C GLN A 556 12.76 -7.57 -13.47
N LYS A 557 12.27 -7.26 -14.66
CA LYS A 557 13.11 -6.63 -15.68
C LYS A 557 13.64 -5.28 -15.18
N MET A 558 14.86 -4.94 -15.57
CA MET A 558 15.44 -3.64 -15.25
C MET A 558 14.54 -2.51 -15.77
N PRO A 559 14.08 -1.60 -14.93
CA PRO A 559 13.24 -0.49 -15.37
C PRO A 559 14.01 0.41 -16.33
N LYS A 560 13.33 0.90 -17.35
CA LYS A 560 13.90 1.86 -18.29
C LYS A 560 13.52 3.27 -17.87
N PHE A 561 14.51 4.13 -17.74
CA PHE A 561 14.32 5.54 -17.43
C PHE A 561 14.48 6.37 -18.68
N GLY A 562 13.52 7.26 -18.94
CA GLY A 562 13.63 8.30 -19.95
C GLY A 562 14.49 9.47 -19.47
N ARG A 563 14.78 10.42 -20.37
CA ARG A 563 15.50 11.65 -20.02
C ARG A 563 14.53 12.81 -19.94
N ARG A 564 14.65 13.63 -18.91
CA ARG A 564 14.01 14.94 -18.85
C ARG A 564 14.66 15.87 -19.84
N SER A 565 13.88 16.70 -20.48
CA SER A 565 14.37 17.76 -21.35
C SER A 565 14.87 18.96 -20.51
N ALA A 566 15.65 19.84 -21.10
CA ALA A 566 16.05 21.11 -20.46
C ALA A 566 14.82 21.99 -20.16
N GLU A 567 13.75 21.87 -20.96
CA GLU A 567 12.49 22.57 -20.72
C GLU A 567 11.77 22.04 -19.49
N ASP A 568 11.73 20.71 -19.29
CA ASP A 568 11.16 20.10 -18.07
C ASP A 568 11.90 20.57 -16.82
N GLU A 569 13.24 20.62 -16.87
CA GLU A 569 14.03 21.12 -15.75
C GLU A 569 13.80 22.62 -15.48
N ALA A 570 13.67 23.44 -16.54
CA ALA A 570 13.33 24.85 -16.41
C ALA A 570 11.95 25.06 -15.79
N ARG A 571 10.96 24.21 -16.12
CA ARG A 571 9.63 24.22 -15.48
C ARG A 571 9.69 23.86 -14.00
N ILE A 572 10.55 22.93 -13.60
CA ILE A 572 10.79 22.66 -12.19
C ILE A 572 11.37 23.90 -11.48
N GLN A 573 12.30 24.63 -12.11
CA GLN A 573 12.82 25.87 -11.52
C GLN A 573 11.78 27.00 -11.50
N GLU A 574 10.87 27.07 -12.46
CA GLU A 574 9.70 27.96 -12.42
C GLU A 574 8.80 27.61 -11.23
N ALA A 575 8.55 26.33 -10.99
CA ALA A 575 7.77 25.86 -9.83
C ALA A 575 8.42 26.28 -8.50
N VAL A 576 9.75 26.18 -8.38
CA VAL A 576 10.51 26.66 -7.21
C VAL A 576 10.30 28.17 -7.02
N THR A 577 10.46 28.96 -8.07
CA THR A 577 10.25 30.40 -8.04
C THR A 577 8.83 30.75 -7.63
N ARG A 578 7.84 30.01 -8.13
CA ARG A 578 6.43 30.19 -7.79
C ARG A 578 6.16 29.90 -6.32
N LEU A 579 6.68 28.82 -5.74
CA LEU A 579 6.53 28.51 -4.31
C LEU A 579 7.11 29.61 -3.43
N ARG A 580 8.26 30.15 -3.78
CA ARG A 580 8.94 31.26 -3.05
C ARG A 580 8.21 32.58 -3.12
N SER A 581 7.32 32.77 -4.08
CA SER A 581 6.56 34.03 -4.23
C SER A 581 5.39 34.16 -3.25
N PHE A 582 5.01 33.08 -2.57
CA PHE A 582 3.91 33.07 -1.63
C PHE A 582 4.39 33.31 -0.20
N SER A 583 3.62 34.12 0.55
CA SER A 583 3.86 34.38 1.98
C SER A 583 2.58 34.73 2.70
N GLY A 584 2.58 34.56 4.01
CA GLY A 584 1.44 34.85 4.88
C GLY A 584 0.38 33.77 4.89
N LEU A 585 -0.81 34.13 5.37
CA LEU A 585 -1.93 33.19 5.52
C LEU A 585 -2.63 32.98 4.16
N ILE A 586 -2.63 31.73 3.70
CA ILE A 586 -3.33 31.29 2.49
C ILE A 586 -4.63 30.58 2.93
N ASP A 587 -5.76 31.07 2.46
CA ASP A 587 -7.06 30.48 2.76
C ASP A 587 -7.40 29.36 1.76
N THR A 588 -7.68 28.18 2.30
CA THR A 588 -7.98 26.95 1.53
C THR A 588 -9.23 26.24 2.08
N PRO A 589 -10.41 26.89 2.04
CA PRO A 589 -11.60 26.39 2.72
C PRO A 589 -12.13 25.07 2.13
N ARG A 590 -12.04 24.89 0.81
CA ARG A 590 -12.49 23.64 0.15
C ARG A 590 -11.59 22.46 0.51
N LEU A 591 -10.29 22.70 0.53
CA LEU A 591 -9.31 21.68 0.91
C LEU A 591 -9.46 21.29 2.38
N ARG A 592 -9.61 22.30 3.26
CA ARG A 592 -9.88 22.11 4.69
C ARG A 592 -11.12 21.24 4.91
N LYS A 593 -12.23 21.55 4.23
CA LYS A 593 -13.47 20.77 4.32
C LYS A 593 -13.32 19.34 3.81
N ALA A 594 -12.67 19.15 2.67
CA ALA A 594 -12.45 17.81 2.11
C ALA A 594 -11.62 16.91 3.04
N ILE A 595 -10.59 17.45 3.68
CA ILE A 595 -9.76 16.71 4.65
C ILE A 595 -10.54 16.46 5.96
N GLU A 596 -11.35 17.39 6.42
CA GLU A 596 -12.23 17.21 7.58
C GLU A 596 -13.19 16.04 7.35
N ASP A 597 -13.83 15.99 6.19
CA ASP A 597 -14.76 14.91 5.82
C ASP A 597 -14.03 13.57 5.73
N TRP A 598 -12.83 13.53 5.14
CA TRP A 598 -12.02 12.32 5.05
C TRP A 598 -11.59 11.80 6.44
N VAL A 599 -11.09 12.67 7.31
CA VAL A 599 -10.63 12.25 8.65
C VAL A 599 -11.79 11.75 9.51
N GLU A 600 -12.98 12.31 9.33
CA GLU A 600 -14.19 11.84 10.02
C GLU A 600 -14.66 10.50 9.47
N GLN A 601 -14.64 10.32 8.15
CA GLN A 601 -14.91 9.01 7.54
C GLN A 601 -13.98 7.94 8.10
N LYS A 602 -12.66 8.22 8.15
CA LYS A 602 -11.67 7.27 8.69
C LYS A 602 -11.86 7.01 10.20
N ARG A 603 -12.39 7.98 10.95
CA ARG A 603 -12.77 7.77 12.35
C ARG A 603 -13.89 6.73 12.48
N VAL A 604 -14.92 6.86 11.65
CA VAL A 604 -16.05 5.92 11.64
C VAL A 604 -15.59 4.52 11.24
N GLU A 605 -14.75 4.41 10.19
CA GLU A 605 -14.16 3.14 9.78
C GLU A 605 -13.35 2.49 10.92
N ALA A 606 -12.44 3.26 11.56
CA ALA A 606 -11.63 2.76 12.66
C ALA A 606 -12.48 2.32 13.88
N ALA A 607 -13.55 3.08 14.18
CA ALA A 607 -14.45 2.74 15.28
C ALA A 607 -15.25 1.46 15.01
N LYS A 608 -15.70 1.22 13.77
CA LYS A 608 -16.37 -0.01 13.39
C LYS A 608 -15.50 -1.24 13.57
N ASP A 609 -14.23 -1.13 13.21
CA ASP A 609 -13.25 -2.23 13.24
C ASP A 609 -12.52 -2.31 14.58
N ILE A 610 -12.76 -1.38 15.52
CA ILE A 610 -12.01 -1.20 16.78
C ILE A 610 -10.49 -1.12 16.50
N ASP A 611 -10.13 -0.48 15.40
CA ASP A 611 -8.75 -0.34 14.92
C ASP A 611 -8.09 0.90 15.52
N HIS A 612 -7.44 0.72 16.68
CA HIS A 612 -6.71 1.79 17.38
C HIS A 612 -5.52 2.31 16.58
N VAL A 613 -4.89 1.48 15.78
CA VAL A 613 -3.75 1.86 14.92
C VAL A 613 -4.23 2.84 13.85
N LYS A 614 -5.30 2.49 13.15
CA LYS A 614 -5.93 3.35 12.14
C LYS A 614 -6.42 4.66 12.74
N ASP A 615 -7.05 4.63 13.93
CA ASP A 615 -7.48 5.86 14.64
C ASP A 615 -6.31 6.77 14.99
N THR A 616 -5.18 6.20 15.39
CA THR A 616 -3.98 6.97 15.72
C THR A 616 -3.38 7.63 14.50
N TYR A 617 -3.16 6.88 13.41
CA TYR A 617 -2.46 7.39 12.23
C TYR A 617 -3.32 8.31 11.35
N ARG A 618 -4.64 8.09 11.23
CA ARG A 618 -5.53 8.93 10.40
C ARG A 618 -5.40 10.42 10.69
N LYS A 619 -5.22 10.80 11.98
CA LYS A 619 -5.15 12.20 12.43
C LYS A 619 -3.96 12.95 11.82
N ARG A 620 -2.80 12.31 11.75
CA ARG A 620 -1.58 12.91 11.20
C ARG A 620 -1.47 12.69 9.68
N ALA A 621 -1.97 11.59 9.15
CA ALA A 621 -2.08 11.38 7.72
C ALA A 621 -2.96 12.46 7.06
N ALA A 622 -4.05 12.89 7.70
CA ALA A 622 -4.87 14.02 7.28
C ALA A 622 -4.07 15.33 7.18
N VAL A 623 -3.26 15.65 8.21
CA VAL A 623 -2.39 16.85 8.19
C VAL A 623 -1.37 16.79 7.06
N ILE A 624 -0.75 15.62 6.83
CA ILE A 624 0.20 15.41 5.73
C ILE A 624 -0.49 15.59 4.37
N GLY A 625 -1.64 14.96 4.17
CA GLY A 625 -2.43 15.11 2.93
C GLY A 625 -2.87 16.55 2.69
N PHE A 626 -3.32 17.26 3.74
CA PHE A 626 -3.65 18.68 3.68
C PHE A 626 -2.47 19.52 3.20
N ARG A 627 -1.28 19.37 3.82
CA ARG A 627 -0.06 20.11 3.44
C ARG A 627 0.36 19.81 2.00
N CYS A 628 0.28 18.55 1.56
CA CYS A 628 0.52 18.16 0.17
C CYS A 628 -0.48 18.84 -0.80
N GLY A 629 -1.77 18.92 -0.42
CA GLY A 629 -2.79 19.63 -1.16
C GLY A 629 -2.53 21.14 -1.26
N VAL A 630 -2.05 21.77 -0.19
CA VAL A 630 -1.65 23.18 -0.22
C VAL A 630 -0.49 23.42 -1.19
N ILE A 631 0.54 22.56 -1.16
CA ILE A 631 1.67 22.64 -2.12
C ILE A 631 1.14 22.52 -3.56
N PHE A 632 0.25 21.58 -3.81
CA PHE A 632 -0.40 21.43 -5.12
C PHE A 632 -1.14 22.71 -5.52
N HIS A 633 -1.91 23.29 -4.61
CA HIS A 633 -2.67 24.54 -4.86
C HIS A 633 -1.73 25.69 -5.24
N LEU A 634 -0.66 25.90 -4.49
CA LEU A 634 0.34 26.94 -4.76
C LEU A 634 0.99 26.74 -6.15
N LEU A 635 1.36 25.51 -6.46
CA LEU A 635 1.98 25.16 -7.75
C LEU A 635 1.00 25.29 -8.92
N SER A 636 -0.28 25.07 -8.72
CA SER A 636 -1.30 25.21 -9.77
C SER A 636 -1.50 26.66 -10.22
N GLY A 637 -1.20 27.62 -9.36
CA GLY A 637 -1.46 29.06 -9.61
C GLY A 637 -2.95 29.41 -9.71
N ALA A 638 -3.84 28.49 -9.38
CA ALA A 638 -5.27 28.73 -9.41
C ALA A 638 -5.72 29.64 -8.25
N LYS A 639 -6.68 30.54 -8.51
CA LYS A 639 -7.23 31.43 -7.46
C LYS A 639 -7.98 30.68 -6.35
N ARG A 640 -8.49 29.49 -6.64
CA ARG A 640 -9.21 28.62 -5.70
C ARG A 640 -8.78 27.18 -5.91
N GLU A 641 -8.92 26.37 -4.88
CA GLU A 641 -8.60 24.95 -4.94
C GLU A 641 -9.47 24.24 -5.98
N THR A 642 -8.80 23.57 -6.92
CA THR A 642 -9.43 22.80 -7.98
C THR A 642 -9.82 21.41 -7.48
N LYS A 643 -10.70 20.71 -8.22
CA LYS A 643 -11.00 19.30 -7.91
C LYS A 643 -9.73 18.45 -7.90
N ALA A 644 -8.82 18.65 -8.86
CA ALA A 644 -7.56 17.92 -8.91
C ALA A 644 -6.69 18.14 -7.64
N CYS A 645 -6.71 19.36 -7.09
CA CYS A 645 -6.03 19.65 -5.82
C CYS A 645 -6.66 18.85 -4.66
N LEU A 646 -8.00 18.82 -4.57
CA LEU A 646 -8.70 18.06 -3.52
C LEU A 646 -8.44 16.56 -3.66
N ASP A 647 -8.59 16.02 -4.86
CA ASP A 647 -8.36 14.60 -5.16
C ASP A 647 -6.90 14.20 -4.82
N PHE A 648 -5.92 15.06 -5.13
CA PHE A 648 -4.51 14.84 -4.78
C PHE A 648 -4.30 14.82 -3.27
N ALA A 649 -4.87 15.76 -2.52
CA ALA A 649 -4.74 15.82 -1.07
C ALA A 649 -5.32 14.57 -0.38
N LEU A 650 -6.52 14.15 -0.82
CA LEU A 650 -7.18 12.94 -0.31
C LEU A 650 -6.39 11.68 -0.66
N MET A 651 -5.86 11.60 -1.88
CA MET A 651 -4.97 10.52 -2.32
C MET A 651 -3.73 10.45 -1.43
N MET A 652 -3.08 11.58 -1.15
CA MET A 652 -1.89 11.62 -0.30
C MET A 652 -2.19 11.26 1.15
N ALA A 653 -3.34 11.67 1.70
CA ALA A 653 -3.78 11.29 3.04
C ALA A 653 -4.01 9.78 3.14
N GLU A 654 -4.71 9.20 2.17
CA GLU A 654 -5.01 7.76 2.11
C GLU A 654 -3.72 6.94 1.97
N TYR A 655 -2.85 7.31 1.03
CA TYR A 655 -1.57 6.64 0.83
C TYR A 655 -0.69 6.72 2.09
N CYS A 656 -0.60 7.90 2.71
CA CYS A 656 0.15 8.09 3.94
C CYS A 656 -0.36 7.18 5.06
N LEU A 657 -1.68 7.11 5.27
CA LEU A 657 -2.30 6.23 6.27
C LEU A 657 -1.95 4.76 6.02
N GLN A 658 -2.13 4.28 4.79
CA GLN A 658 -1.84 2.90 4.41
C GLN A 658 -0.37 2.55 4.62
N GLN A 659 0.55 3.42 4.19
CA GLN A 659 1.98 3.18 4.32
C GLN A 659 2.46 3.26 5.78
N GLN A 660 1.90 4.14 6.59
CA GLN A 660 2.19 4.19 8.03
C GLN A 660 1.68 2.93 8.73
N MET A 661 0.47 2.47 8.43
CA MET A 661 -0.06 1.21 8.97
C MET A 661 0.79 0.01 8.54
N LYS A 662 1.16 -0.09 7.25
CA LYS A 662 2.05 -1.15 6.73
C LYS A 662 3.45 -1.11 7.36
N ALA A 663 3.97 0.06 7.67
CA ALA A 663 5.33 0.22 8.18
C ALA A 663 5.46 0.03 9.69
N PHE A 664 4.48 0.46 10.45
CA PHE A 664 4.55 0.60 11.91
C PHE A 664 3.35 -0.03 12.64
N GLY A 665 2.33 -0.47 11.91
CA GLY A 665 1.06 -0.93 12.49
C GLY A 665 1.23 -2.10 13.45
N GLU A 666 2.02 -3.11 13.08
CA GLU A 666 2.27 -4.27 13.93
C GLU A 666 2.90 -3.88 15.28
N VAL A 667 3.90 -2.99 15.25
CA VAL A 667 4.58 -2.55 16.48
C VAL A 667 3.63 -1.74 17.36
N LEU A 668 2.83 -0.86 16.77
CA LEU A 668 1.85 -0.07 17.53
C LEU A 668 0.72 -0.97 18.06
N GLN A 669 0.28 -1.96 17.29
CA GLN A 669 -0.73 -2.92 17.73
C GLN A 669 -0.24 -3.76 18.90
N SER A 670 1.01 -4.25 18.87
CA SER A 670 1.58 -5.00 20.00
C SER A 670 1.62 -4.16 21.27
N GLN A 671 1.88 -2.88 21.18
CA GLN A 671 1.85 -1.96 22.32
C GLN A 671 0.45 -1.81 22.92
N TYR A 672 -0.60 -1.75 22.09
CA TYR A 672 -1.97 -1.76 22.58
C TYR A 672 -2.33 -3.09 23.25
N VAL A 673 -1.86 -4.21 22.72
CA VAL A 673 -2.02 -5.53 23.32
C VAL A 673 -1.25 -5.60 24.64
N ASP A 674 0.01 -5.18 24.66
CA ASP A 674 0.85 -5.13 25.90
C ASP A 674 0.25 -4.19 26.94
N ALA A 675 -0.30 -3.04 26.53
CA ALA A 675 -1.02 -2.14 27.44
C ALA A 675 -2.31 -2.77 27.95
N SER A 676 -3.05 -3.49 27.10
CA SER A 676 -4.25 -4.23 27.51
C SER A 676 -3.90 -5.44 28.38
N GLU A 677 -2.82 -6.15 28.07
CA GLU A 677 -2.28 -7.23 28.91
C GLU A 677 -1.61 -6.70 30.19
N ALA A 678 -0.98 -5.55 30.17
CA ALA A 678 -0.56 -4.85 31.38
C ALA A 678 -1.78 -4.40 32.19
N CYS A 679 -2.86 -3.94 31.57
CA CYS A 679 -4.17 -3.80 32.20
C CYS A 679 -4.71 -5.16 32.67
N GLN A 680 -4.51 -6.26 31.93
CA GLN A 680 -4.88 -7.62 32.32
C GLN A 680 -3.90 -8.23 33.36
N ARG A 681 -2.65 -7.83 33.41
CA ARG A 681 -1.73 -8.15 34.52
C ARG A 681 -2.05 -7.33 35.79
N TYR A 682 -2.63 -6.16 35.64
CA TYR A 682 -3.52 -5.57 36.66
C TYR A 682 -4.83 -6.38 36.82
N GLY A 683 -5.15 -7.27 35.91
CA GLY A 683 -6.23 -8.20 35.76
C GLY A 683 -6.31 -9.35 36.74
N ALA A 684 -5.28 -9.58 37.60
CA ALA A 684 -5.51 -10.30 38.86
C ALA A 684 -6.53 -9.57 39.75
N ASN A 685 -6.77 -8.27 39.46
CA ASN A 685 -7.83 -7.50 40.11
C ASN A 685 -9.08 -7.38 39.27
N HIS A 686 -9.02 -7.59 37.94
CA HIS A 686 -10.20 -7.62 37.08
C HIS A 686 -11.02 -8.89 37.31
N SER A 687 -10.38 -10.05 37.38
CA SER A 687 -11.06 -11.29 37.75
C SER A 687 -11.65 -11.25 39.16
N VAL A 688 -11.04 -10.51 40.06
CA VAL A 688 -11.58 -10.25 41.41
C VAL A 688 -12.75 -9.26 41.34
N PHE A 689 -12.63 -8.22 40.51
CA PHE A 689 -13.71 -7.28 40.26
C PHE A 689 -14.94 -7.98 39.68
N ASP A 690 -14.77 -8.88 38.70
CA ASP A 690 -15.87 -9.61 38.06
C ASP A 690 -16.58 -10.54 39.06
N GLN A 691 -15.85 -11.14 40.01
CA GLN A 691 -16.37 -12.02 41.04
C GLN A 691 -17.06 -11.29 42.20
N LEU A 692 -16.86 -9.97 42.36
CA LEU A 692 -17.58 -9.19 43.33
C LEU A 692 -19.05 -9.03 42.95
N ALA A 693 -19.94 -8.96 43.96
CA ALA A 693 -21.35 -8.62 43.73
C ALA A 693 -21.49 -7.20 43.13
N PRO A 694 -22.61 -6.87 42.47
CA PRO A 694 -22.86 -5.51 41.97
C PRO A 694 -22.68 -4.39 42.98
N THR A 695 -23.01 -4.69 44.27
CA THR A 695 -22.68 -3.84 45.42
C THR A 695 -21.85 -4.69 46.39
N PHE A 696 -20.73 -4.17 46.86
CA PHE A 696 -19.75 -4.92 47.66
C PHE A 696 -19.06 -4.03 48.70
N THR A 697 -18.42 -4.67 49.66
CA THR A 697 -17.69 -4.06 50.76
C THR A 697 -16.18 -4.33 50.67
N MET A 698 -15.39 -3.69 51.55
CA MET A 698 -13.96 -4.00 51.69
C MET A 698 -13.71 -5.43 52.16
N ASP A 699 -14.63 -5.99 52.93
CA ASP A 699 -14.52 -7.36 53.43
C ASP A 699 -14.75 -8.39 52.32
N ASP A 700 -15.66 -8.11 51.39
CA ASP A 700 -15.86 -8.96 50.21
C ASP A 700 -14.62 -8.96 49.30
N LEU A 701 -14.01 -7.81 49.08
CA LEU A 701 -12.74 -7.72 48.34
C LEU A 701 -11.60 -8.46 49.07
N ARG A 702 -11.53 -8.34 50.40
CA ARG A 702 -10.55 -9.04 51.23
C ARG A 702 -10.72 -10.56 51.15
N ALA A 703 -11.96 -11.05 51.22
CA ALA A 703 -12.29 -12.46 51.12
C ALA A 703 -11.87 -13.06 49.78
N LEU A 704 -12.16 -12.37 48.66
CA LEU A 704 -11.76 -12.81 47.31
C LEU A 704 -10.23 -12.79 47.14
N LYS A 705 -9.52 -11.87 47.81
CA LYS A 705 -8.06 -11.84 47.82
C LYS A 705 -7.47 -12.84 48.83
N ARG A 706 -8.28 -13.70 49.46
CA ARG A 706 -7.86 -14.75 50.39
C ARG A 706 -6.90 -14.27 51.47
N ASN A 707 -7.09 -13.05 51.96
CA ASN A 707 -6.25 -12.40 52.97
C ASN A 707 -4.75 -12.24 52.61
N PHE A 708 -4.38 -12.41 51.31
CA PHE A 708 -2.97 -12.22 50.89
C PHE A 708 -2.59 -10.75 50.65
N CYS A 709 -3.57 -9.82 50.71
CA CYS A 709 -3.33 -8.40 50.56
C CYS A 709 -3.55 -7.65 51.88
N GLY A 710 -2.57 -6.85 52.28
CA GLY A 710 -2.72 -5.94 53.44
C GLY A 710 -3.73 -4.79 53.12
N GLU A 711 -4.29 -4.20 54.19
CA GLU A 711 -5.28 -3.10 54.12
C GLU A 711 -4.89 -1.96 53.19
N SER A 712 -3.61 -1.56 53.19
CA SER A 712 -3.10 -0.49 52.31
C SER A 712 -3.21 -0.84 50.82
N ALA A 713 -2.99 -2.12 50.47
CA ALA A 713 -3.10 -2.58 49.10
C ALA A 713 -4.56 -2.64 48.62
N LEU A 714 -5.47 -3.11 49.50
CA LEU A 714 -6.92 -3.13 49.21
C LEU A 714 -7.47 -1.72 49.02
N ARG A 715 -7.08 -0.76 49.85
CA ARG A 715 -7.46 0.67 49.68
C ARG A 715 -6.93 1.26 48.40
N LYS A 716 -5.72 0.90 47.94
CA LYS A 716 -5.18 1.33 46.63
C LYS A 716 -5.98 0.76 45.47
N ILE A 717 -6.47 -0.49 45.57
CA ILE A 717 -7.33 -1.10 44.56
C ILE A 717 -8.64 -0.31 44.44
N ILE A 718 -9.33 -0.11 45.57
CA ILE A 718 -10.58 0.68 45.61
C ILE A 718 -10.38 2.11 45.09
N SER A 719 -9.31 2.81 45.54
CA SER A 719 -9.00 4.16 45.10
C SER A 719 -8.76 4.22 43.57
N ARG A 720 -8.15 3.20 43.01
CA ARG A 720 -7.93 3.10 41.57
C ARG A 720 -9.25 2.89 40.83
N TRP A 721 -10.03 1.88 41.22
CA TRP A 721 -11.33 1.61 40.59
C TRP A 721 -12.28 2.79 40.67
N TYR A 722 -12.26 3.53 41.78
CA TYR A 722 -13.05 4.75 41.93
C TYR A 722 -12.57 5.87 41.02
N ARG A 723 -11.25 6.12 40.94
CA ARG A 723 -10.65 7.11 40.04
C ARG A 723 -10.91 6.80 38.57
N ASP A 724 -10.86 5.51 38.23
CA ASP A 724 -11.03 5.04 36.86
C ASP A 724 -12.51 4.82 36.48
N HIS A 725 -13.45 5.29 37.36
CA HIS A 725 -14.92 5.22 37.19
C HIS A 725 -15.50 3.81 37.03
N TRP A 726 -14.86 2.78 37.59
CA TRP A 726 -15.37 1.43 37.59
C TRP A 726 -16.34 1.15 38.73
N ILE A 727 -16.24 1.92 39.80
CA ILE A 727 -17.11 1.87 40.98
C ILE A 727 -17.52 3.26 41.42
N ASP A 728 -18.74 3.36 41.93
CA ASP A 728 -19.24 4.53 42.66
C ASP A 728 -19.38 4.17 44.15
N ARG A 729 -19.27 5.20 44.97
CA ARG A 729 -19.44 5.06 46.41
C ARG A 729 -20.92 5.20 46.78
N VAL A 730 -21.51 4.13 47.34
CA VAL A 730 -22.92 4.16 47.78
C VAL A 730 -23.01 4.75 49.22
N ASP A 731 -22.14 4.30 50.12
CA ASP A 731 -22.06 4.82 51.49
C ASP A 731 -20.62 4.71 52.04
N LYS A 732 -20.45 4.85 53.37
CA LYS A 732 -19.12 4.79 54.00
C LYS A 732 -18.40 3.44 53.87
N THR A 733 -19.14 2.36 53.64
CA THR A 733 -18.65 0.97 53.65
C THR A 733 -18.91 0.21 52.34
N HIS A 734 -19.82 0.70 51.49
CA HIS A 734 -20.24 0.03 50.26
C HIS A 734 -19.86 0.80 48.98
N TRP A 735 -19.49 0.05 47.97
CA TRP A 735 -19.23 0.50 46.60
C TRP A 735 -20.16 -0.27 45.67
N GLN A 736 -20.56 0.39 44.58
CA GLN A 736 -21.37 -0.21 43.52
C GLN A 736 -20.56 -0.20 42.21
N LYS A 737 -20.63 -1.30 41.47
CA LYS A 737 -20.07 -1.38 40.11
C LYS A 737 -20.86 -0.41 39.20
N VAL A 738 -20.12 0.42 38.45
CA VAL A 738 -20.71 1.21 37.37
C VAL A 738 -20.93 0.28 36.20
N ALA A 739 -22.16 0.16 35.71
CA ALA A 739 -22.44 -0.62 34.52
C ALA A 739 -21.70 0.01 33.34
N THR A 740 -20.67 -0.66 32.82
CA THR A 740 -20.06 -0.31 31.54
C THR A 740 -21.11 -0.57 30.47
N LEU A 741 -21.59 0.54 29.85
CA LEU A 741 -22.41 0.48 28.64
C LEU A 741 -21.60 -0.05 27.49
#